data_be9796c16f6d87a77934b365e21d4750
#
_entry.id   be9796c16f6d87a77934b365e21d4750
#
_cell.length_a   1.000
_cell.length_b   1.000
_cell.length_c   1.000
_cell.angle_alpha   90.00
_cell.angle_beta   90.00
_cell.angle_gamma   90.00
#
_symmetry.space_group_name_H-M   'P 1'
#
loop_
_entity.id
_entity.type
_entity.pdbx_description
1 polymer ?
#
loop_
_entity_poly.entity_id
_entity_poly.type
_entity_poly.pdbx_seq_one_letter_code
_entity_poly.pdbx_strand_id
1 'polypeptide(L)'
;MSSGGGKASTPKLLDDNLKSKQFYRVLDLISEGPIYGPVDQEHLSSFKLNKTPVTDTTGSVSVNGVSVAWRPGSETQSPINGFSAIEATTIVNTEVTYDTPLVRTITDQDVTRVRFNVGVTGLVEQDTKGNQKNTSVTLVLESRTGASGWVIEKTVTITGKISGEYLEAHLIDAPDIKPFDIRVRRITPDSSSDLLSNGTTWNSYSEITDDNLSYPFSAIAGAVIDRDQYTDTPSRTYHLRGLIVSVPDNYDPITRTYSGLWLGGFKQAWTNNPAWLFRELAKNTRFGLAKRAGYIDVDDGALYVLSQYCDQLVDDGYGGKEPRMTLNAYITEQASARDILDKIASMFRGIALWDGLRLSVMLDAPQDPIATITNANVVNGEFKRSSVKRSEKYNAVVVSWTDPDNGWEQVKEYVSDDEMIAKGNYNETTLEAFGCTSRGQAWRAGKWLLETAKRESSRLSFQMARDAIHFTPGDIVEVMDNDYAGTRLGGRIMSYSGRSIVVDAVDSSVVTDGSTMSIMGRDGKFVRYEIDGVAGNSVTLKTTPDWVRAGTVFAISTASVAIRLFRILSVAETENNSVYSVSASQHDPNKQAIVDEGAVFDIPSDTLNGYRVPNIENLRIINTNSETIQVTATWETATTTKKLMFELYVYSADGKLVAQYETDQFRYEFYGLNAGSYTLGVRGRNENGMKGAETQVSLIIGAPKPPNSVQWIPGPLQATLVPVMSVTATSDTSFEFWYAGETPIPLSDDIENKAQFLGRGNQWTIQKLKFDHVYYVYVRTRNAFGVSGFVEASGKPTDDFSDITGAILEDMKGSDTFKDLIESAVDSNAKIAGMADDIKQANDELAQQAQEIAKNAQDIGKVQTSVTNLSSTVGDVSSSLSELEQTVATADTALGQRIDNISVSMDGMTGGVKNSAIAIIQGNLAQVAARKTLSASVAGNSAQLDRIDEVIVNEKEA
;
A
#
# COMPACT_ATOMS: atom_id res chain seq x y z
N MET A 1 64.08 23.39 67.56
CA MET A 1 62.78 23.90 67.17
C MET A 1 62.13 22.89 66.15
N SER A 2 61.22 22.05 66.66
CA SER A 2 60.47 21.09 65.85
C SER A 2 59.21 21.76 65.26
N SER A 3 59.17 22.00 63.98
CA SER A 3 57.95 22.54 63.33
C SER A 3 57.05 21.29 63.02
N GLY A 4 56.03 21.19 63.88
CA GLY A 4 54.94 20.21 63.62
C GLY A 4 54.10 20.69 62.45
N GLY A 5 54.26 19.99 61.27
CA GLY A 5 53.38 20.17 60.14
C GLY A 5 52.06 19.42 60.43
N GLY A 6 50.98 20.14 60.77
CA GLY A 6 49.67 19.59 60.87
C GLY A 6 49.24 19.05 59.52
N LYS A 7 48.85 17.74 59.44
CA LYS A 7 48.22 17.14 58.29
C LYS A 7 46.96 17.92 58.00
N ALA A 8 46.86 18.46 56.78
CA ALA A 8 45.61 19.07 56.29
C ALA A 8 44.47 18.03 56.40
N SER A 9 43.44 18.37 57.13
CA SER A 9 42.23 17.50 57.27
C SER A 9 41.52 17.52 55.90
N THR A 10 41.35 16.33 55.30
CA THR A 10 40.52 16.18 54.10
C THR A 10 39.07 16.45 54.46
N PRO A 11 38.37 17.39 53.79
CA PRO A 11 36.96 17.68 54.06
C PRO A 11 36.12 16.43 53.88
N LYS A 12 35.13 16.25 54.77
CA LYS A 12 34.09 15.23 54.65
C LYS A 12 32.99 15.76 53.73
N LEU A 13 32.89 15.22 52.51
CA LEU A 13 31.83 15.49 51.58
C LEU A 13 30.62 14.59 51.91
N LEU A 14 29.45 15.17 51.96
CA LEU A 14 28.20 14.44 52.12
C LEU A 14 27.59 14.24 50.71
N ASP A 15 27.12 13.04 50.42
CA ASP A 15 26.39 12.76 49.20
C ASP A 15 25.05 13.51 49.16
N ASP A 16 24.54 13.83 47.98
CA ASP A 16 23.24 14.44 47.76
C ASP A 16 22.16 13.42 48.19
N ASN A 17 21.33 13.81 49.15
CA ASN A 17 20.31 12.95 49.75
C ASN A 17 18.86 13.44 49.44
N LEU A 18 18.71 14.56 48.80
CA LEU A 18 17.42 15.03 48.28
C LEU A 18 17.27 14.53 46.82
N LYS A 19 16.20 13.78 46.56
CA LYS A 19 15.81 13.30 45.22
C LYS A 19 14.43 13.81 44.90
N SER A 20 14.33 14.60 43.88
CA SER A 20 13.04 15.05 43.36
C SER A 20 12.26 13.85 42.87
N LYS A 21 11.09 13.60 43.45
CA LYS A 21 10.13 12.61 42.94
C LYS A 21 9.20 13.30 41.96
N GLN A 22 9.44 13.04 40.69
CA GLN A 22 8.61 13.53 39.59
C GLN A 22 7.94 12.36 38.88
N PHE A 23 6.68 12.55 38.43
CA PHE A 23 5.94 11.54 37.71
C PHE A 23 5.47 12.08 36.39
N TYR A 24 5.72 11.33 35.33
CA TYR A 24 5.02 11.55 34.07
C TYR A 24 3.59 11.03 34.22
N ARG A 25 2.62 11.90 33.96
CA ARG A 25 1.19 11.52 33.86
C ARG A 25 0.78 11.67 32.43
N VAL A 26 0.44 10.57 31.78
CA VAL A 26 0.11 10.54 30.36
C VAL A 26 -1.23 9.88 30.18
N LEU A 27 -2.14 10.57 29.50
CA LEU A 27 -3.41 10.03 29.05
C LEU A 27 -3.33 9.81 27.55
N ASP A 28 -3.32 8.54 27.13
CA ASP A 28 -3.27 8.16 25.73
C ASP A 28 -4.67 7.83 25.21
N LEU A 29 -5.06 8.42 24.12
CA LEU A 29 -6.21 8.00 23.32
C LEU A 29 -5.79 6.79 22.51
N ILE A 30 -6.44 5.65 22.73
CA ILE A 30 -6.10 4.37 22.12
C ILE A 30 -6.83 4.21 20.77
N SER A 31 -8.16 4.22 20.84
CA SER A 31 -9.00 3.97 19.66
C SER A 31 -10.45 4.37 19.92
N GLU A 32 -11.24 4.27 18.89
CA GLU A 32 -12.69 4.20 18.95
C GLU A 32 -13.12 2.99 19.80
N GLY A 33 -14.16 3.11 20.59
CA GLY A 33 -14.67 2.05 21.45
C GLY A 33 -16.14 1.71 21.21
N PRO A 34 -16.66 0.69 21.91
CA PRO A 34 -15.97 -0.09 22.95
C PRO A 34 -15.02 -1.13 22.38
N ILE A 35 -13.87 -1.31 23.03
CA ILE A 35 -12.92 -2.38 22.73
C ILE A 35 -12.94 -3.44 23.84
N TYR A 36 -12.43 -4.63 23.54
CA TYR A 36 -12.27 -5.68 24.56
C TYR A 36 -11.26 -5.26 25.63
N GLY A 37 -10.15 -4.62 25.23
CA GLY A 37 -9.11 -4.11 26.12
C GLY A 37 -7.82 -4.93 26.10
N PRO A 38 -6.99 -4.84 27.15
CA PRO A 38 -5.73 -5.55 27.25
C PRO A 38 -5.88 -7.05 27.02
N VAL A 39 -4.92 -7.66 26.33
CA VAL A 39 -4.89 -9.12 26.13
C VAL A 39 -4.72 -9.85 27.45
N ASP A 40 -3.81 -9.36 28.31
CA ASP A 40 -3.71 -9.76 29.70
C ASP A 40 -4.52 -8.77 30.55
N GLN A 41 -5.62 -9.25 31.11
CA GLN A 41 -6.51 -8.44 31.92
C GLN A 41 -6.19 -8.51 33.44
N GLU A 42 -5.35 -9.44 33.83
CA GLU A 42 -4.98 -9.65 35.25
C GLU A 42 -3.72 -8.86 35.61
N HIS A 43 -2.77 -8.74 34.67
CA HIS A 43 -1.47 -8.11 34.89
C HIS A 43 -1.17 -7.03 33.85
N LEU A 44 -0.07 -6.30 34.03
CA LEU A 44 0.35 -5.24 33.12
C LEU A 44 1.32 -5.72 32.03
N SER A 45 1.31 -6.99 31.67
CA SER A 45 2.15 -7.55 30.60
C SER A 45 1.78 -7.01 29.21
N SER A 46 0.53 -6.59 29.04
CA SER A 46 0.02 -5.93 27.83
C SER A 46 0.47 -4.47 27.68
N PHE A 47 1.08 -3.87 28.70
CA PHE A 47 1.61 -2.51 28.66
C PHE A 47 3.13 -2.54 28.65
N LYS A 48 3.74 -1.91 27.64
CA LYS A 48 5.20 -1.88 27.49
C LYS A 48 5.71 -0.44 27.49
N LEU A 49 6.84 -0.23 28.15
CA LEU A 49 7.61 1.04 28.12
C LEU A 49 8.96 0.77 27.46
N ASN A 50 9.27 1.53 26.40
CA ASN A 50 10.47 1.29 25.59
C ASN A 50 10.63 -0.18 25.17
N LYS A 51 9.54 -0.82 24.72
CA LYS A 51 9.45 -2.25 24.33
C LYS A 51 9.53 -3.25 25.49
N THR A 52 9.77 -2.82 26.76
CA THR A 52 9.80 -3.69 27.92
C THR A 52 8.42 -3.76 28.59
N PRO A 53 7.83 -4.94 28.80
CA PRO A 53 6.55 -5.06 29.50
C PRO A 53 6.68 -4.62 30.96
N VAL A 54 5.65 -3.96 31.50
CA VAL A 54 5.65 -3.48 32.90
C VAL A 54 5.68 -4.63 33.87
N THR A 55 4.93 -5.69 33.60
CA THR A 55 5.05 -6.97 34.30
C THR A 55 5.19 -8.11 33.29
N ASP A 56 5.62 -9.27 33.73
CA ASP A 56 5.44 -10.49 32.95
C ASP A 56 4.01 -11.04 33.09
N THR A 57 3.69 -12.15 32.41
CA THR A 57 2.37 -12.80 32.43
C THR A 57 2.05 -13.48 33.75
N THR A 58 3.02 -13.58 34.67
CA THR A 58 2.81 -14.09 36.07
C THR A 58 2.64 -12.97 37.07
N GLY A 59 2.70 -11.72 36.66
CA GLY A 59 2.60 -10.53 37.50
C GLY A 59 3.92 -10.07 38.14
N SER A 60 5.07 -10.71 37.77
CA SER A 60 6.39 -10.27 38.24
C SER A 60 6.75 -8.93 37.62
N VAL A 61 7.12 -7.95 38.44
CA VAL A 61 7.37 -6.57 38.02
C VAL A 61 8.72 -6.45 37.35
N SER A 62 8.71 -6.05 36.03
CA SER A 62 9.90 -5.75 35.26
C SER A 62 10.30 -4.26 35.35
N VAL A 63 9.30 -3.37 35.49
CA VAL A 63 9.49 -1.91 35.58
C VAL A 63 8.77 -1.38 36.81
N ASN A 64 9.54 -0.87 37.78
CA ASN A 64 8.98 -0.31 39.02
C ASN A 64 8.43 1.12 38.81
N GLY A 65 7.60 1.57 39.74
CA GLY A 65 7.09 2.95 39.78
C GLY A 65 6.15 3.32 38.62
N VAL A 66 5.47 2.31 38.06
CA VAL A 66 4.48 2.47 37.01
C VAL A 66 3.11 1.99 37.47
N SER A 67 2.10 2.81 37.24
CA SER A 67 0.69 2.40 37.38
C SER A 67 -0.06 2.77 36.08
N VAL A 68 -0.94 1.88 35.64
CA VAL A 68 -1.76 2.06 34.45
C VAL A 68 -3.23 1.80 34.77
N ALA A 69 -4.09 2.71 34.34
CA ALA A 69 -5.53 2.55 34.36
C ALA A 69 -6.08 2.71 32.94
N TRP A 70 -7.08 1.95 32.57
CA TRP A 70 -7.64 2.02 31.22
C TRP A 70 -9.17 2.02 31.23
N ARG A 71 -9.77 2.49 30.13
CA ARG A 71 -11.21 2.45 29.87
C ARG A 71 -11.46 1.94 28.45
N PRO A 72 -12.46 1.06 28.28
CA PRO A 72 -12.71 0.41 26.99
C PRO A 72 -13.37 1.30 25.93
N GLY A 73 -13.82 2.49 26.26
CA GLY A 73 -14.57 3.33 25.32
C GLY A 73 -16.07 3.01 25.33
N SER A 74 -16.63 2.60 26.46
CA SER A 74 -18.08 2.48 26.59
C SER A 74 -18.76 3.86 26.66
N GLU A 75 -20.04 3.93 26.28
CA GLU A 75 -20.81 5.18 26.31
C GLU A 75 -20.85 5.82 27.71
N THR A 76 -20.95 4.98 28.75
CA THR A 76 -21.14 5.40 30.15
C THR A 76 -19.91 5.13 31.01
N GLN A 77 -18.71 5.10 30.44
CA GLN A 77 -17.50 4.82 31.22
C GLN A 77 -17.19 5.90 32.23
N SER A 78 -16.60 5.47 33.36
CA SER A 78 -16.15 6.37 34.40
C SER A 78 -14.83 7.06 34.02
N PRO A 79 -14.58 8.30 34.49
CA PRO A 79 -13.28 8.95 34.36
C PRO A 79 -12.14 8.10 34.92
N ILE A 80 -10.90 8.32 34.45
CA ILE A 80 -9.69 7.79 35.07
C ILE A 80 -9.24 8.81 36.12
N ASN A 81 -9.18 8.38 37.38
CA ASN A 81 -8.78 9.26 38.50
C ASN A 81 -7.37 9.85 38.25
N GLY A 82 -7.24 11.17 38.41
CA GLY A 82 -5.99 11.89 38.27
C GLY A 82 -5.63 12.29 36.82
N PHE A 83 -6.53 12.02 35.84
CA PHE A 83 -6.39 12.39 34.44
C PHE A 83 -7.57 13.22 33.90
N SER A 84 -8.51 13.52 34.75
CA SER A 84 -9.71 14.31 34.40
C SER A 84 -9.54 15.81 34.62
N ALA A 85 -8.30 16.27 34.90
CA ALA A 85 -8.01 17.68 35.12
C ALA A 85 -7.36 18.32 33.88
N ILE A 86 -7.81 19.52 33.53
CA ILE A 86 -7.14 20.39 32.55
C ILE A 86 -6.09 21.20 33.33
N GLU A 87 -4.85 21.16 32.89
CA GLU A 87 -3.74 21.86 33.53
C GLU A 87 -3.10 22.87 32.58
N ALA A 88 -3.04 24.13 33.01
CA ALA A 88 -2.28 25.19 32.35
C ALA A 88 -1.09 25.58 33.22
N THR A 89 0.13 25.32 32.73
CA THR A 89 1.36 25.60 33.50
C THR A 89 2.00 26.91 33.06
N THR A 90 2.22 27.82 34.03
CA THR A 90 2.92 29.07 33.84
C THR A 90 4.30 29.02 34.48
N ILE A 91 5.34 29.24 33.69
CA ILE A 91 6.73 29.27 34.15
C ILE A 91 6.97 30.61 34.89
N VAL A 92 7.51 30.57 36.12
CA VAL A 92 7.89 31.71 36.93
C VAL A 92 9.41 31.86 36.93
N ASN A 93 10.11 30.79 37.22
CA ASN A 93 11.60 30.69 37.26
C ASN A 93 12.30 31.88 37.95
N THR A 94 11.83 32.21 39.15
CA THR A 94 12.27 33.39 39.89
C THR A 94 12.70 33.01 41.31
N GLU A 95 13.80 33.56 41.78
CA GLU A 95 14.27 33.38 43.14
C GLU A 95 13.29 34.02 44.14
N VAL A 96 13.03 33.29 45.26
CA VAL A 96 12.19 33.75 46.37
C VAL A 96 13.10 34.10 47.52
N THR A 97 13.25 35.39 47.86
CA THR A 97 14.07 35.86 48.96
C THR A 97 13.19 36.12 50.19
N TYR A 98 13.81 36.19 51.39
CA TYR A 98 13.08 36.47 52.64
C TYR A 98 12.30 37.79 52.61
N ASP A 99 12.90 38.86 52.03
CA ASP A 99 12.32 40.20 51.96
C ASP A 99 11.38 40.40 50.73
N THR A 100 11.41 39.49 49.74
CA THR A 100 10.67 39.66 48.47
C THR A 100 9.78 38.45 48.15
N PRO A 101 8.58 38.36 48.75
CA PRO A 101 7.59 37.35 48.35
C PRO A 101 7.09 37.56 46.93
N LEU A 102 6.93 36.49 46.20
CA LEU A 102 6.45 36.52 44.82
C LEU A 102 4.91 36.26 44.77
N VAL A 103 4.21 37.17 44.05
CA VAL A 103 2.74 37.08 43.90
C VAL A 103 2.37 36.87 42.44
N ARG A 104 1.34 36.07 42.18
CA ARG A 104 0.66 35.90 40.89
C ARG A 104 -0.85 35.95 41.11
N THR A 105 -1.56 36.44 40.11
CA THR A 105 -3.03 36.52 40.15
C THR A 105 -3.60 35.48 39.21
N ILE A 106 -4.52 34.68 39.73
CA ILE A 106 -5.31 33.72 38.96
C ILE A 106 -6.64 34.35 38.61
N THR A 107 -6.91 34.49 37.33
CA THR A 107 -8.12 35.13 36.78
C THR A 107 -9.14 34.18 36.24
N ASP A 108 -8.73 32.95 35.91
CA ASP A 108 -9.61 31.94 35.38
C ASP A 108 -10.64 31.51 36.45
N GLN A 109 -11.92 31.53 36.05
CA GLN A 109 -13.07 31.29 36.94
C GLN A 109 -13.24 29.80 37.27
N ASP A 110 -12.71 28.91 36.38
CA ASP A 110 -12.96 27.47 36.44
C ASP A 110 -11.85 26.71 37.21
N VAL A 111 -10.81 27.40 37.65
CA VAL A 111 -9.70 26.79 38.43
C VAL A 111 -10.19 26.28 39.76
N THR A 112 -10.02 24.99 40.00
CA THR A 112 -10.37 24.29 41.22
C THR A 112 -9.18 24.09 42.17
N ARG A 113 -7.96 23.94 41.59
CA ARG A 113 -6.72 23.73 42.36
C ARG A 113 -5.54 24.44 41.70
N VAL A 114 -4.51 24.73 42.52
CA VAL A 114 -3.25 25.25 42.03
C VAL A 114 -2.07 24.41 42.47
N ARG A 115 -1.24 24.00 41.53
CA ARG A 115 0.00 23.30 41.85
C ARG A 115 1.16 24.27 41.80
N PHE A 116 1.89 24.37 42.87
CA PHE A 116 3.13 25.13 42.99
C PHE A 116 4.30 24.17 42.76
N ASN A 117 5.28 24.56 41.96
CA ASN A 117 6.54 23.90 41.79
C ASN A 117 7.63 24.80 42.37
N VAL A 118 8.04 24.52 43.60
CA VAL A 118 8.98 25.34 44.39
C VAL A 118 10.16 24.49 44.86
N GLY A 119 11.28 25.14 45.16
CA GLY A 119 12.41 24.36 45.63
C GLY A 119 13.62 25.22 45.95
N VAL A 120 14.79 24.62 45.86
CA VAL A 120 16.08 25.24 46.14
C VAL A 120 17.00 25.14 44.90
N THR A 121 17.86 26.13 44.70
CA THR A 121 18.91 26.09 43.68
C THR A 121 20.16 25.35 44.16
N GLY A 122 20.21 25.07 45.44
CA GLY A 122 21.22 24.31 46.16
C GLY A 122 20.96 24.39 47.64
N LEU A 123 21.17 23.33 48.37
CA LEU A 123 20.96 23.28 49.82
C LEU A 123 22.12 22.54 50.51
N VAL A 124 23.05 23.32 51.09
CA VAL A 124 24.21 22.75 51.76
C VAL A 124 24.80 23.78 52.72
N GLU A 125 25.16 23.29 53.91
CA GLU A 125 25.96 24.05 54.87
C GLU A 125 27.39 23.48 54.97
N GLN A 126 28.40 24.34 54.93
CA GLN A 126 29.79 23.91 55.09
C GLN A 126 30.39 24.53 56.37
N ASP A 127 31.24 23.77 57.02
CA ASP A 127 32.03 24.38 58.10
C ASP A 127 33.33 24.99 57.53
N THR A 128 34.04 25.72 58.40
CA THR A 128 35.33 26.39 58.03
C THR A 128 36.45 25.42 57.58
N LYS A 129 36.25 24.10 57.76
CA LYS A 129 37.14 23.02 57.30
C LYS A 129 36.67 22.39 55.99
N GLY A 130 35.56 22.88 55.43
CA GLY A 130 34.97 22.36 54.19
C GLY A 130 34.10 21.13 54.33
N ASN A 131 33.82 20.66 55.57
CA ASN A 131 32.89 19.56 55.81
C ASN A 131 31.48 19.98 55.51
N GLN A 132 30.75 19.17 54.73
CA GLN A 132 29.36 19.41 54.31
C GLN A 132 28.37 18.79 55.30
N LYS A 133 27.24 19.47 55.52
CA LYS A 133 26.15 19.10 56.42
C LYS A 133 24.83 19.33 55.76
N ASN A 134 23.79 18.60 56.20
CA ASN A 134 22.43 18.90 55.89
C ASN A 134 22.00 20.26 56.47
N THR A 135 21.14 20.96 55.75
CA THR A 135 20.52 22.17 56.25
C THR A 135 19.02 22.17 55.84
N SER A 136 18.28 23.20 56.22
CA SER A 136 16.86 23.30 55.90
C SER A 136 16.44 24.72 55.54
N VAL A 137 15.41 24.80 54.73
CA VAL A 137 14.73 26.01 54.35
C VAL A 137 13.23 25.85 54.34
N THR A 138 12.50 26.90 54.76
CA THR A 138 11.02 26.84 54.88
C THR A 138 10.43 27.93 53.99
N LEU A 139 9.49 27.51 53.15
CA LEU A 139 8.62 28.36 52.33
C LEU A 139 7.17 28.22 52.82
N VAL A 140 6.35 29.22 52.60
CA VAL A 140 4.89 29.11 52.75
C VAL A 140 4.22 29.49 51.43
N LEU A 141 3.19 28.69 51.10
CA LEU A 141 2.30 28.89 49.99
C LEU A 141 1.02 29.52 50.54
N GLU A 142 0.66 30.67 49.99
CA GLU A 142 -0.43 31.48 50.53
C GLU A 142 -1.38 31.86 49.38
N SER A 143 -2.67 32.00 49.75
CA SER A 143 -3.69 32.58 48.85
C SER A 143 -4.37 33.77 49.47
N ARG A 144 -5.01 34.62 48.66
CA ARG A 144 -5.96 35.64 49.14
C ARG A 144 -6.97 35.98 48.07
N THR A 145 -8.16 36.39 48.50
CA THR A 145 -9.25 36.87 47.64
C THR A 145 -9.48 38.35 47.83
N GLY A 146 -9.40 39.14 46.72
CA GLY A 146 -9.61 40.61 46.79
C GLY A 146 -8.72 41.33 47.83
N ALA A 147 -9.29 42.10 48.71
CA ALA A 147 -8.60 42.86 49.78
C ALA A 147 -8.42 42.10 51.10
N SER A 148 -8.71 40.76 51.12
CA SER A 148 -8.55 39.98 52.37
C SER A 148 -7.09 39.80 52.75
N GLY A 149 -6.83 39.36 53.98
CA GLY A 149 -5.50 38.96 54.42
C GLY A 149 -5.03 37.66 53.70
N TRP A 150 -3.69 37.48 53.67
CA TRP A 150 -3.13 36.21 53.18
C TRP A 150 -3.46 35.05 54.10
N VAL A 151 -3.89 33.95 53.50
CA VAL A 151 -4.17 32.65 54.16
C VAL A 151 -3.00 31.73 53.83
N ILE A 152 -2.43 31.09 54.83
CA ILE A 152 -1.39 30.09 54.69
C ILE A 152 -2.08 28.78 54.29
N GLU A 153 -1.92 28.36 53.03
CA GLU A 153 -2.45 27.10 52.52
C GLU A 153 -1.55 25.91 52.87
N LYS A 154 -0.22 26.17 52.77
CA LYS A 154 0.76 25.10 53.02
C LYS A 154 2.11 25.64 53.48
N THR A 155 2.73 24.97 54.46
CA THR A 155 4.10 25.20 54.83
C THR A 155 4.99 24.07 54.29
N VAL A 156 6.01 24.45 53.53
CA VAL A 156 6.95 23.53 52.88
C VAL A 156 8.32 23.70 53.52
N THR A 157 8.84 22.66 54.16
CA THR A 157 10.17 22.63 54.72
C THR A 157 11.02 21.57 54.01
N ILE A 158 12.00 22.05 53.26
CA ILE A 158 12.97 21.22 52.58
C ILE A 158 14.16 21.00 53.49
N THR A 159 14.49 19.77 53.83
CA THR A 159 15.60 19.43 54.73
C THR A 159 16.48 18.35 54.10
N GLY A 160 17.78 18.65 53.96
CA GLY A 160 18.70 17.71 53.39
C GLY A 160 19.95 18.39 52.84
N LYS A 161 20.62 17.72 51.92
CA LYS A 161 21.75 18.29 51.15
C LYS A 161 21.53 17.96 49.69
N ILE A 162 21.66 19.01 48.86
CA ILE A 162 21.75 18.88 47.40
C ILE A 162 22.66 19.95 46.82
N SER A 163 23.50 19.59 45.89
CA SER A 163 24.47 20.51 45.25
C SER A 163 23.85 21.24 44.05
N GLY A 164 22.75 20.77 43.49
CA GLY A 164 22.04 21.38 42.38
C GLY A 164 20.60 21.76 42.70
N GLU A 165 19.80 21.99 41.65
CA GLU A 165 18.38 22.32 41.81
C GLU A 165 17.58 21.14 42.33
N TYR A 166 16.72 21.41 43.30
CA TYR A 166 15.73 20.44 43.84
C TYR A 166 14.36 21.12 43.88
N LEU A 167 13.36 20.48 43.29
CA LEU A 167 12.00 20.98 43.21
C LEU A 167 11.00 20.00 43.83
N GLU A 168 10.00 20.57 44.54
CA GLU A 168 8.85 19.87 45.04
C GLU A 168 7.55 20.46 44.46
N ALA A 169 6.62 19.58 44.06
CA ALA A 169 5.30 19.97 43.62
C ALA A 169 4.30 19.92 44.79
N HIS A 170 3.67 21.03 45.07
CA HIS A 170 2.66 21.14 46.14
C HIS A 170 1.32 21.62 45.61
N LEU A 171 0.26 20.93 45.94
CA LEU A 171 -1.11 21.21 45.54
C LEU A 171 -1.84 21.95 46.65
N ILE A 172 -2.60 22.98 46.29
CA ILE A 172 -3.58 23.67 47.14
C ILE A 172 -4.95 23.67 46.48
N ASP A 173 -6.02 23.73 47.24
CA ASP A 173 -7.35 24.00 46.68
C ASP A 173 -7.48 25.50 46.38
N ALA A 174 -8.13 25.81 45.25
CA ALA A 174 -8.36 27.22 44.87
C ALA A 174 -9.52 27.81 45.69
N PRO A 175 -9.41 29.07 46.13
CA PRO A 175 -10.55 29.74 46.77
C PRO A 175 -11.79 29.78 45.85
N ASP A 176 -12.99 29.74 46.46
CA ASP A 176 -14.26 29.81 45.69
C ASP A 176 -14.42 31.18 44.97
N ILE A 177 -13.87 32.25 45.57
CA ILE A 177 -13.96 33.58 45.00
C ILE A 177 -12.82 33.87 44.05
N LYS A 178 -13.10 34.18 42.80
CA LYS A 178 -12.18 34.54 41.72
C LYS A 178 -12.41 36.02 41.35
N PRO A 179 -11.40 36.76 40.91
CA PRO A 179 -9.97 36.34 40.85
C PRO A 179 -9.36 36.28 42.26
N PHE A 180 -8.27 35.53 42.42
CA PHE A 180 -7.52 35.41 43.64
C PHE A 180 -6.00 35.49 43.37
N ASP A 181 -5.28 35.93 44.41
CA ASP A 181 -3.81 35.96 44.35
C ASP A 181 -3.22 34.73 45.06
N ILE A 182 -2.13 34.21 44.46
CA ILE A 182 -1.26 33.21 45.09
C ILE A 182 0.12 33.80 45.36
N ARG A 183 0.75 33.35 46.43
CA ARG A 183 2.03 33.87 46.87
C ARG A 183 2.95 32.76 47.40
N VAL A 184 4.21 32.82 47.02
CA VAL A 184 5.27 32.06 47.66
C VAL A 184 6.11 33.02 48.51
N ARG A 185 6.23 32.74 49.77
CA ARG A 185 7.00 33.54 50.73
C ARG A 185 8.00 32.63 51.47
N ARG A 186 9.22 33.10 51.59
CA ARG A 186 10.28 32.45 52.35
C ARG A 186 10.23 32.87 53.83
N ILE A 187 10.34 31.90 54.74
CA ILE A 187 10.37 32.09 56.19
C ILE A 187 11.81 32.08 56.71
N THR A 188 12.62 31.15 56.21
CA THR A 188 14.06 31.07 56.57
C THR A 188 14.80 32.29 55.98
N PRO A 189 15.57 33.05 56.81
CA PRO A 189 16.38 34.17 56.30
C PRO A 189 17.34 33.78 55.17
N ASP A 190 17.63 34.69 54.28
CA ASP A 190 18.64 34.47 53.26
C ASP A 190 20.04 34.35 53.90
N SER A 191 20.89 33.49 53.34
CA SER A 191 22.25 33.34 53.79
C SER A 191 23.08 34.59 53.48
N SER A 192 23.77 35.13 54.48
CA SER A 192 24.82 36.15 54.28
C SER A 192 26.24 35.56 54.26
N SER A 193 26.34 34.21 54.27
CA SER A 193 27.61 33.47 54.33
C SER A 193 27.80 32.62 53.10
N ASP A 194 28.99 32.66 52.51
CA ASP A 194 29.41 31.78 51.41
C ASP A 194 29.47 30.29 51.82
N LEU A 195 29.38 29.97 53.14
CA LEU A 195 29.36 28.61 53.67
C LEU A 195 27.98 27.98 53.72
N LEU A 196 26.94 28.77 53.48
CA LEU A 196 25.56 28.29 53.48
C LEU A 196 24.86 28.60 52.17
N SER A 197 24.69 27.63 51.34
CA SER A 197 23.83 27.71 50.15
C SER A 197 22.42 27.26 50.51
N ASN A 198 21.45 28.18 50.47
CA ASN A 198 20.05 27.91 50.76
C ASN A 198 19.07 28.72 49.90
N GLY A 199 19.50 29.11 48.70
CA GLY A 199 18.66 29.83 47.72
C GLY A 199 17.41 29.08 47.38
N THR A 200 16.27 29.76 47.31
CA THR A 200 14.95 29.18 47.03
C THR A 200 14.40 29.72 45.73
N THR A 201 13.67 28.91 45.00
CA THR A 201 13.10 29.27 43.71
C THR A 201 11.61 28.93 43.62
N TRP A 202 10.82 29.74 42.93
CA TRP A 202 9.50 29.36 42.43
C TRP A 202 9.65 29.14 40.95
N ASN A 203 9.69 27.84 40.58
CA ASN A 203 9.93 27.39 39.18
C ASN A 203 8.69 27.61 38.30
N SER A 204 7.53 27.17 38.74
CA SER A 204 6.30 27.28 37.98
C SER A 204 5.07 27.11 38.87
N TYR A 205 3.89 27.46 38.34
CA TYR A 205 2.63 27.05 38.89
C TYR A 205 1.71 26.53 37.78
N SER A 206 0.83 25.61 38.15
CA SER A 206 -0.20 25.10 37.21
C SER A 206 -1.58 25.42 37.76
N GLU A 207 -2.41 26.03 36.93
CA GLU A 207 -3.83 26.21 37.13
C GLU A 207 -4.53 24.90 36.73
N ILE A 208 -5.33 24.31 37.62
CA ILE A 208 -5.94 23.02 37.45
C ILE A 208 -7.44 23.17 37.54
N THR A 209 -8.15 22.77 36.48
CA THR A 209 -9.61 22.62 36.46
C THR A 209 -9.95 21.16 36.45
N ASP A 210 -10.62 20.70 37.54
CA ASP A 210 -11.04 19.30 37.68
C ASP A 210 -12.37 19.10 36.95
N ASP A 211 -12.31 18.56 35.76
CA ASP A 211 -13.44 18.09 34.99
C ASP A 211 -13.54 16.56 35.04
N ASN A 212 -14.75 16.06 35.26
CA ASN A 212 -15.01 14.62 35.24
C ASN A 212 -15.16 14.11 33.78
N LEU A 213 -14.06 14.24 33.00
CA LEU A 213 -14.04 13.84 31.60
C LEU A 213 -14.01 12.32 31.47
N SER A 214 -15.10 11.75 30.99
CA SER A 214 -15.26 10.31 30.85
C SER A 214 -14.88 9.79 29.45
N TYR A 215 -14.76 10.68 28.45
CA TYR A 215 -14.43 10.35 27.07
C TYR A 215 -15.31 9.23 26.49
N PRO A 216 -16.65 9.41 26.37
CA PRO A 216 -17.54 8.39 25.84
C PRO A 216 -17.05 7.90 24.47
N PHE A 217 -17.22 6.61 24.20
CA PHE A 217 -16.83 5.94 22.98
C PHE A 217 -15.34 6.01 22.63
N SER A 218 -14.49 6.46 23.53
CA SER A 218 -13.05 6.56 23.30
C SER A 218 -12.32 5.63 24.28
N ALA A 219 -11.62 4.64 23.77
CA ALA A 219 -10.75 3.80 24.58
C ALA A 219 -9.51 4.61 24.98
N ILE A 220 -9.23 4.69 26.28
CA ILE A 220 -8.17 5.51 26.83
C ILE A 220 -7.35 4.73 27.85
N ALA A 221 -6.05 5.06 27.95
CA ALA A 221 -5.17 4.56 28.99
C ALA A 221 -4.45 5.71 29.70
N GLY A 222 -4.53 5.77 31.01
CA GLY A 222 -3.80 6.70 31.87
C GLY A 222 -2.61 6.01 32.51
N ALA A 223 -1.39 6.49 32.26
CA ALA A 223 -0.16 5.97 32.84
C ALA A 223 0.49 7.00 33.77
N VAL A 224 0.89 6.59 34.96
CA VAL A 224 1.74 7.35 35.86
C VAL A 224 3.06 6.63 35.98
N ILE A 225 4.16 7.31 35.60
CA ILE A 225 5.49 6.76 35.44
C ILE A 225 6.47 7.56 36.30
N ASP A 226 7.27 6.88 37.13
CA ASP A 226 8.31 7.51 37.88
C ASP A 226 9.44 7.99 36.98
N ARG A 227 9.71 9.32 36.98
CA ARG A 227 10.72 9.94 36.14
C ARG A 227 12.14 9.50 36.46
N ASP A 228 12.43 9.12 37.71
CA ASP A 228 13.79 8.74 38.12
C ASP A 228 14.36 7.56 37.33
N GLN A 229 13.50 6.80 36.65
CA GLN A 229 13.89 5.64 35.82
C GLN A 229 14.11 6.00 34.34
N TYR A 230 13.73 7.21 33.92
CA TYR A 230 13.75 7.62 32.53
C TYR A 230 14.25 9.05 32.36
N THR A 231 15.24 9.25 31.49
CA THR A 231 15.72 10.60 31.15
C THR A 231 14.70 11.39 30.36
N ASP A 232 13.91 10.70 29.53
CA ASP A 232 12.85 11.25 28.69
C ASP A 232 11.54 10.48 28.90
N THR A 233 10.42 11.03 28.45
CA THR A 233 9.13 10.32 28.50
C THR A 233 9.23 9.04 27.67
N PRO A 234 9.10 7.84 28.29
CA PRO A 234 9.25 6.59 27.57
C PRO A 234 8.15 6.39 26.53
N SER A 235 8.49 5.71 25.42
CA SER A 235 7.50 5.25 24.46
C SER A 235 6.59 4.20 25.11
N ARG A 236 5.29 4.29 24.81
CA ARG A 236 4.26 3.42 25.38
C ARG A 236 3.67 2.55 24.27
N THR A 237 3.53 1.27 24.54
CA THR A 237 2.93 0.31 23.61
C THR A 237 1.88 -0.51 24.34
N TYR A 238 0.75 -0.72 23.69
CA TYR A 238 -0.41 -1.40 24.25
C TYR A 238 -0.75 -2.62 23.39
N HIS A 239 -0.75 -3.82 23.99
CA HIS A 239 -1.19 -5.05 23.33
C HIS A 239 -2.66 -5.30 23.68
N LEU A 240 -3.55 -5.02 22.73
CA LEU A 240 -4.99 -4.94 22.95
C LEU A 240 -5.77 -5.86 22.00
N ARG A 241 -6.90 -6.37 22.47
CA ARG A 241 -7.97 -6.85 21.61
C ARG A 241 -8.89 -5.67 21.29
N GLY A 242 -9.13 -5.45 19.99
CA GLY A 242 -9.83 -4.28 19.48
C GLY A 242 -11.33 -4.29 19.69
N LEU A 243 -12.05 -3.72 18.72
CA LEU A 243 -13.49 -3.45 18.80
C LEU A 243 -14.34 -4.65 19.20
N ILE A 244 -15.33 -4.40 20.03
CA ILE A 244 -16.47 -5.28 20.28
C ILE A 244 -17.47 -5.03 19.16
N VAL A 245 -17.82 -6.08 18.43
CA VAL A 245 -18.65 -6.03 17.24
C VAL A 245 -19.82 -7.01 17.33
N SER A 246 -20.82 -6.84 16.47
CA SER A 246 -21.94 -7.77 16.39
C SER A 246 -21.51 -9.06 15.68
N VAL A 247 -21.52 -10.17 16.43
CA VAL A 247 -21.25 -11.53 15.92
C VAL A 247 -22.51 -12.41 16.06
N PRO A 248 -22.67 -13.49 15.28
CA PRO A 248 -23.80 -14.41 15.46
C PRO A 248 -23.91 -14.93 16.89
N ASP A 249 -25.13 -15.07 17.41
CA ASP A 249 -25.38 -15.53 18.78
C ASP A 249 -24.87 -16.97 19.02
N ASN A 250 -24.84 -17.80 17.96
CA ASN A 250 -24.34 -19.17 17.99
C ASN A 250 -22.82 -19.29 17.78
N TYR A 251 -22.09 -18.19 17.59
CA TYR A 251 -20.64 -18.15 17.36
C TYR A 251 -19.86 -17.94 18.65
N ASP A 252 -18.86 -18.77 18.91
CA ASP A 252 -17.86 -18.52 19.94
C ASP A 252 -16.58 -17.92 19.28
N PRO A 253 -16.29 -16.63 19.51
CA PRO A 253 -15.15 -15.98 18.83
C PRO A 253 -13.78 -16.40 19.41
N ILE A 254 -13.72 -17.01 20.60
CA ILE A 254 -12.47 -17.48 21.21
C ILE A 254 -12.06 -18.83 20.58
N THR A 255 -12.97 -19.78 20.58
CA THR A 255 -12.76 -21.10 19.99
C THR A 255 -13.01 -21.12 18.48
N ARG A 256 -13.61 -20.06 17.92
CA ARG A 256 -13.99 -19.89 16.52
C ARG A 256 -14.91 -21.01 16.01
N THR A 257 -15.86 -21.42 16.87
CA THR A 257 -16.80 -22.51 16.61
C THR A 257 -18.24 -22.01 16.57
N TYR A 258 -19.09 -22.74 15.87
CA TYR A 258 -20.51 -22.44 15.67
C TYR A 258 -21.34 -23.56 16.28
N SER A 259 -22.34 -23.22 17.12
CA SER A 259 -23.19 -24.19 17.79
C SER A 259 -24.64 -24.11 17.28
N GLY A 260 -25.16 -25.21 16.75
CA GLY A 260 -26.54 -25.28 16.27
C GLY A 260 -26.81 -24.45 15.01
N LEU A 261 -28.10 -24.22 14.72
CA LEU A 261 -28.55 -23.44 13.56
C LEU A 261 -28.64 -21.95 13.93
N TRP A 262 -28.04 -21.10 13.11
CA TRP A 262 -28.17 -19.64 13.28
C TRP A 262 -29.51 -19.15 12.68
N LEU A 263 -30.28 -18.40 13.45
CA LEU A 263 -31.58 -17.86 13.07
C LEU A 263 -31.55 -16.33 12.82
N GLY A 264 -30.37 -15.74 12.61
CA GLY A 264 -30.20 -14.31 12.34
C GLY A 264 -30.00 -13.45 13.61
N GLY A 265 -29.86 -14.07 14.81
CA GLY A 265 -29.55 -13.37 16.05
C GLY A 265 -28.07 -12.94 16.13
N PHE A 266 -27.80 -11.83 16.84
CA PHE A 266 -26.47 -11.30 17.06
C PHE A 266 -26.22 -11.01 18.54
N LYS A 267 -24.97 -11.19 18.97
CA LYS A 267 -24.45 -10.76 20.27
C LYS A 267 -23.22 -9.88 20.11
N GLN A 268 -22.90 -9.09 21.13
CA GLN A 268 -21.69 -8.25 21.14
C GLN A 268 -20.51 -9.05 21.66
N ALA A 269 -19.44 -9.15 20.88
CA ALA A 269 -18.19 -9.81 21.28
C ALA A 269 -17.00 -9.29 20.46
N TRP A 270 -15.80 -9.46 20.98
CA TRP A 270 -14.60 -9.27 20.23
C TRP A 270 -14.39 -10.45 19.25
N THR A 271 -13.93 -10.14 18.06
CA THR A 271 -13.48 -11.16 17.10
C THR A 271 -12.45 -10.55 16.14
N ASN A 272 -11.56 -11.39 15.60
CA ASN A 272 -10.69 -11.07 14.48
C ASN A 272 -11.09 -11.81 13.20
N ASN A 273 -12.33 -12.30 13.13
CA ASN A 273 -12.89 -12.84 11.89
C ASN A 273 -13.24 -11.68 10.93
N PRO A 274 -12.62 -11.62 9.73
CA PRO A 274 -12.76 -10.47 8.83
C PRO A 274 -14.20 -10.25 8.32
N ALA A 275 -15.05 -11.28 8.27
CA ALA A 275 -16.45 -11.14 7.84
C ALA A 275 -17.25 -10.23 8.78
N TRP A 276 -17.10 -10.40 10.09
CA TRP A 276 -17.82 -9.60 11.05
C TRP A 276 -17.26 -8.19 11.21
N LEU A 277 -15.96 -8.02 10.98
CA LEU A 277 -15.32 -6.69 10.93
C LEU A 277 -15.77 -5.92 9.68
N PHE A 278 -15.90 -6.59 8.53
CA PHE A 278 -16.48 -6.01 7.32
C PHE A 278 -17.92 -5.53 7.56
N ARG A 279 -18.75 -6.37 8.18
CA ARG A 279 -20.12 -6.03 8.55
C ARG A 279 -20.19 -4.79 9.45
N GLU A 280 -19.37 -4.76 10.50
CA GLU A 280 -19.35 -3.67 11.47
C GLU A 280 -19.00 -2.34 10.79
N LEU A 281 -17.96 -2.31 9.95
CA LEU A 281 -17.58 -1.09 9.23
C LEU A 281 -18.64 -0.65 8.20
N ALA A 282 -19.38 -1.59 7.63
CA ALA A 282 -20.50 -1.24 6.74
C ALA A 282 -21.68 -0.64 7.50
N LYS A 283 -22.11 -1.25 8.62
CA LYS A 283 -23.35 -0.92 9.34
C LYS A 283 -23.20 0.11 10.46
N ASN A 284 -21.99 0.36 10.93
CA ASN A 284 -21.79 1.27 12.05
C ASN A 284 -22.12 2.72 11.67
N THR A 285 -23.01 3.35 12.46
CA THR A 285 -23.48 4.72 12.22
C THR A 285 -22.58 5.81 12.81
N ARG A 286 -21.60 5.45 13.64
CA ARG A 286 -20.68 6.38 14.28
C ARG A 286 -19.38 6.58 13.51
N PHE A 287 -18.71 5.51 13.13
CA PHE A 287 -17.43 5.53 12.41
C PHE A 287 -17.44 4.76 11.08
N GLY A 288 -18.47 3.95 10.82
CA GLY A 288 -18.62 3.15 9.61
C GLY A 288 -19.26 3.88 8.44
N LEU A 289 -19.49 3.15 7.37
CA LEU A 289 -20.08 3.67 6.12
C LEU A 289 -21.50 4.21 6.36
N ALA A 290 -22.30 3.58 7.21
CA ALA A 290 -23.65 4.00 7.53
C ALA A 290 -23.72 5.39 8.21
N LYS A 291 -22.61 5.91 8.75
CA LYS A 291 -22.54 7.28 9.28
C LYS A 291 -22.93 8.32 8.23
N ARG A 292 -22.55 8.12 6.96
CA ARG A 292 -22.86 9.05 5.87
C ARG A 292 -24.04 8.60 5.03
N ALA A 293 -24.20 7.30 4.82
CA ALA A 293 -25.25 6.72 3.99
C ALA A 293 -26.57 6.49 4.74
N GLY A 294 -26.59 6.66 6.08
CA GLY A 294 -27.72 6.33 6.93
C GLY A 294 -27.80 4.84 7.19
N TYR A 295 -28.71 4.15 6.50
CA TYR A 295 -28.87 2.70 6.61
C TYR A 295 -28.21 2.00 5.43
N ILE A 296 -27.40 0.97 5.72
CA ILE A 296 -26.87 0.05 4.71
C ILE A 296 -27.34 -1.36 5.05
N ASP A 297 -28.06 -1.98 4.11
CA ASP A 297 -28.38 -3.39 4.22
C ASP A 297 -27.15 -4.22 3.81
N VAL A 298 -26.90 -5.29 4.54
CA VAL A 298 -25.76 -6.21 4.31
C VAL A 298 -26.32 -7.62 4.25
N ASP A 299 -25.79 -8.43 3.33
CA ASP A 299 -26.15 -9.84 3.24
C ASP A 299 -25.50 -10.65 4.38
N ASP A 300 -26.18 -10.64 5.53
CA ASP A 300 -25.73 -11.33 6.74
C ASP A 300 -25.59 -12.85 6.54
N GLY A 301 -26.38 -13.44 5.62
CA GLY A 301 -26.30 -14.87 5.29
C GLY A 301 -25.02 -15.22 4.53
N ALA A 302 -24.67 -14.41 3.52
CA ALA A 302 -23.42 -14.58 2.78
C ALA A 302 -22.21 -14.37 3.70
N LEU A 303 -22.25 -13.37 4.61
CA LEU A 303 -21.21 -13.14 5.58
C LEU A 303 -21.07 -14.27 6.61
N TYR A 304 -22.17 -14.92 6.98
CA TYR A 304 -22.14 -16.09 7.86
C TYR A 304 -21.38 -17.26 7.23
N VAL A 305 -21.67 -17.57 5.96
CA VAL A 305 -20.92 -18.59 5.20
C VAL A 305 -19.45 -18.21 5.05
N LEU A 306 -19.18 -16.93 4.74
CA LEU A 306 -17.82 -16.41 4.66
C LEU A 306 -17.08 -16.52 6.00
N SER A 307 -17.76 -16.24 7.12
CA SER A 307 -17.14 -16.32 8.44
C SER A 307 -16.71 -17.75 8.77
N GLN A 308 -17.52 -18.74 8.41
CA GLN A 308 -17.17 -20.16 8.55
C GLN A 308 -15.97 -20.54 7.66
N TYR A 309 -15.92 -20.01 6.43
CA TYR A 309 -14.76 -20.19 5.54
C TYR A 309 -13.47 -19.64 6.14
N CYS A 310 -13.53 -18.47 6.76
CA CYS A 310 -12.38 -17.85 7.41
C CYS A 310 -11.90 -18.62 8.65
N ASP A 311 -12.83 -19.25 9.39
CA ASP A 311 -12.54 -19.99 10.61
C ASP A 311 -12.09 -21.45 10.39
N GLN A 312 -12.18 -21.96 9.15
CA GLN A 312 -11.65 -23.29 8.83
C GLN A 312 -10.14 -23.35 9.12
N LEU A 313 -9.73 -24.42 9.79
CA LEU A 313 -8.33 -24.63 10.14
C LEU A 313 -7.54 -25.15 8.94
N VAL A 314 -6.44 -24.48 8.63
CA VAL A 314 -5.48 -24.82 7.55
C VAL A 314 -4.08 -24.94 8.13
N ASP A 315 -3.13 -25.44 7.36
CA ASP A 315 -1.75 -25.58 7.80
C ASP A 315 -1.11 -24.21 8.05
N ASP A 316 -0.44 -24.06 9.21
CA ASP A 316 0.27 -22.84 9.60
C ASP A 316 1.69 -22.75 9.00
N GLY A 317 2.16 -23.86 8.40
CA GLY A 317 3.51 -23.99 7.87
C GLY A 317 4.56 -24.48 8.87
N TYR A 318 4.21 -24.57 10.16
CA TYR A 318 5.08 -25.06 11.24
C TYR A 318 4.67 -26.45 11.75
N GLY A 319 3.74 -27.11 11.08
CA GLY A 319 3.19 -28.42 11.43
C GLY A 319 1.98 -28.36 12.36
N GLY A 320 1.48 -27.18 12.69
CA GLY A 320 0.25 -26.90 13.39
C GLY A 320 -0.90 -26.49 12.45
N LYS A 321 -1.96 -25.98 13.06
CA LYS A 321 -3.14 -25.47 12.34
C LYS A 321 -3.47 -24.05 12.82
N GLU A 322 -3.88 -23.21 11.90
CA GLU A 322 -4.37 -21.87 12.17
C GLU A 322 -5.69 -21.60 11.43
N PRO A 323 -6.50 -20.61 11.83
CA PRO A 323 -7.65 -20.18 11.04
C PRO A 323 -7.19 -19.72 9.65
N ARG A 324 -7.97 -20.05 8.61
CA ARG A 324 -7.61 -19.70 7.24
C ARG A 324 -7.37 -18.19 7.08
N MET A 325 -8.25 -17.36 7.67
CA MET A 325 -8.14 -15.89 7.61
C MET A 325 -8.43 -15.26 8.96
N THR A 326 -7.55 -14.35 9.37
CA THR A 326 -7.74 -13.44 10.51
C THR A 326 -7.42 -12.02 10.07
N LEU A 327 -7.99 -11.04 10.74
CA LEU A 327 -7.74 -9.61 10.51
C LEU A 327 -7.47 -8.92 11.84
N ASN A 328 -6.26 -8.38 12.00
CA ASN A 328 -5.85 -7.56 13.13
C ASN A 328 -5.23 -6.27 12.57
N ALA A 329 -6.03 -5.22 12.49
CA ALA A 329 -5.60 -3.96 11.90
C ALA A 329 -5.82 -2.80 12.86
N TYR A 330 -4.97 -1.80 12.78
CA TYR A 330 -5.12 -0.51 13.43
C TYR A 330 -5.19 0.57 12.34
N ILE A 331 -6.39 1.11 12.11
CA ILE A 331 -6.67 2.07 11.06
C ILE A 331 -6.47 3.47 11.64
N THR A 332 -5.41 4.15 11.22
CA THR A 332 -5.04 5.51 11.65
C THR A 332 -5.16 6.54 10.55
N GLU A 333 -5.17 6.11 9.29
CA GLU A 333 -5.21 6.98 8.12
C GLU A 333 -6.64 7.20 7.64
N GLN A 334 -6.92 8.41 7.18
CA GLN A 334 -8.17 8.72 6.51
C GLN A 334 -8.11 8.15 5.09
N ALA A 335 -9.03 7.21 4.79
CA ALA A 335 -9.17 6.63 3.47
C ALA A 335 -10.65 6.62 3.06
N SER A 336 -10.95 6.37 1.78
CA SER A 336 -12.33 6.19 1.36
C SER A 336 -12.91 4.94 2.02
N ALA A 337 -14.20 4.96 2.35
CA ALA A 337 -14.87 3.81 2.97
C ALA A 337 -14.81 2.58 2.04
N ARG A 338 -14.86 2.78 0.72
CA ARG A 338 -14.73 1.73 -0.27
C ARG A 338 -13.34 1.07 -0.21
N ASP A 339 -12.27 1.87 -0.19
CA ASP A 339 -10.91 1.34 -0.15
C ASP A 339 -10.66 0.49 1.09
N ILE A 340 -11.21 0.91 2.24
CA ILE A 340 -11.10 0.12 3.49
C ILE A 340 -11.88 -1.18 3.37
N LEU A 341 -13.12 -1.15 2.84
CA LEU A 341 -13.92 -2.35 2.64
C LEU A 341 -13.26 -3.29 1.61
N ASP A 342 -12.70 -2.76 0.53
CA ASP A 342 -11.99 -3.55 -0.48
C ASP A 342 -10.68 -4.14 0.09
N LYS A 343 -9.93 -3.40 0.92
CA LYS A 343 -8.77 -3.92 1.66
C LYS A 343 -9.16 -5.09 2.57
N ILE A 344 -10.25 -4.96 3.33
CA ILE A 344 -10.74 -6.05 4.18
C ILE A 344 -11.23 -7.23 3.34
N ALA A 345 -11.97 -6.97 2.25
CA ALA A 345 -12.44 -8.02 1.35
C ALA A 345 -11.28 -8.79 0.71
N SER A 346 -10.19 -8.12 0.34
CA SER A 346 -9.00 -8.74 -0.21
C SER A 346 -8.36 -9.76 0.74
N MET A 347 -8.48 -9.56 2.06
CA MET A 347 -7.90 -10.45 3.08
C MET A 347 -8.55 -11.82 3.10
N PHE A 348 -9.83 -11.92 2.75
CA PHE A 348 -10.53 -13.20 2.63
C PHE A 348 -10.76 -13.64 1.18
N ARG A 349 -9.95 -13.12 0.24
CA ARG A 349 -10.01 -13.45 -1.19
C ARG A 349 -11.37 -13.08 -1.80
N GLY A 350 -11.95 -11.97 -1.35
CA GLY A 350 -13.26 -11.50 -1.76
C GLY A 350 -13.23 -10.15 -2.45
N ILE A 351 -14.35 -9.81 -3.05
CA ILE A 351 -14.63 -8.50 -3.63
C ILE A 351 -15.95 -8.02 -3.05
N ALA A 352 -15.97 -6.80 -2.52
CA ALA A 352 -17.21 -6.18 -2.04
C ALA A 352 -18.09 -5.81 -3.24
N LEU A 353 -19.35 -6.24 -3.21
CA LEU A 353 -20.31 -6.03 -4.27
C LEU A 353 -21.57 -5.34 -3.72
N TRP A 354 -22.11 -4.42 -4.51
CA TRP A 354 -23.43 -3.86 -4.28
C TRP A 354 -24.41 -4.48 -5.29
N ASP A 355 -25.39 -5.25 -4.82
CA ASP A 355 -26.38 -5.92 -5.68
C ASP A 355 -27.56 -5.00 -6.09
N GLY A 356 -27.51 -3.73 -5.72
CA GLY A 356 -28.59 -2.74 -5.93
C GLY A 356 -29.49 -2.56 -4.71
N LEU A 357 -29.53 -3.52 -3.77
CA LEU A 357 -30.33 -3.50 -2.55
C LEU A 357 -29.46 -3.56 -1.29
N ARG A 358 -28.45 -4.42 -1.30
CA ARG A 358 -27.58 -4.69 -0.16
C ARG A 358 -26.11 -4.83 -0.55
N LEU A 359 -25.24 -4.63 0.42
CA LEU A 359 -23.83 -4.90 0.31
C LEU A 359 -23.59 -6.39 0.56
N SER A 360 -23.01 -7.08 -0.40
CA SER A 360 -22.63 -8.48 -0.32
C SER A 360 -21.14 -8.67 -0.63
N VAL A 361 -20.67 -9.88 -0.56
CA VAL A 361 -19.27 -10.22 -0.83
C VAL A 361 -19.22 -11.42 -1.78
N MET A 362 -18.49 -11.26 -2.88
CA MET A 362 -18.11 -12.36 -3.75
C MET A 362 -16.83 -13.00 -3.20
N LEU A 363 -16.88 -14.30 -2.90
CA LEU A 363 -15.73 -15.07 -2.42
C LEU A 363 -15.09 -15.83 -3.58
N ASP A 364 -13.78 -15.73 -3.74
CA ASP A 364 -13.01 -16.59 -4.66
C ASP A 364 -12.67 -17.92 -3.96
N ALA A 365 -13.65 -18.81 -3.92
CA ALA A 365 -13.52 -20.16 -3.39
C ALA A 365 -14.16 -21.16 -4.37
N PRO A 366 -13.85 -22.48 -4.30
CA PRO A 366 -14.53 -23.49 -5.06
C PRO A 366 -16.02 -23.52 -4.75
N GLN A 367 -16.84 -23.57 -5.79
CA GLN A 367 -18.29 -23.67 -5.72
C GLN A 367 -18.78 -24.58 -6.85
N ASP A 368 -19.93 -25.20 -6.67
CA ASP A 368 -20.56 -25.97 -7.73
C ASP A 368 -21.05 -25.05 -8.85
N PRO A 369 -20.90 -25.43 -10.12
CA PRO A 369 -21.38 -24.64 -11.23
C PRO A 369 -22.91 -24.60 -11.22
N ILE A 370 -23.47 -23.40 -11.43
CA ILE A 370 -24.92 -23.16 -11.43
C ILE A 370 -25.55 -23.39 -12.80
N ALA A 371 -24.78 -23.29 -13.88
CA ALA A 371 -25.27 -23.46 -15.25
C ALA A 371 -24.15 -23.92 -16.18
N THR A 372 -24.56 -24.56 -17.30
CA THR A 372 -23.66 -24.86 -18.42
C THR A 372 -23.99 -23.95 -19.60
N ILE A 373 -22.98 -23.25 -20.13
CA ILE A 373 -23.12 -22.33 -21.25
C ILE A 373 -22.44 -22.89 -22.48
N THR A 374 -23.17 -22.93 -23.60
CA THR A 374 -22.69 -23.44 -24.89
C THR A 374 -22.94 -22.41 -25.99
N ASN A 375 -22.41 -22.64 -27.20
CA ASN A 375 -22.68 -21.77 -28.35
C ASN A 375 -24.21 -21.67 -28.65
N ALA A 376 -25.02 -22.63 -28.18
CA ALA A 376 -26.47 -22.65 -28.45
C ALA A 376 -27.29 -21.66 -27.59
N ASN A 377 -26.79 -21.25 -26.42
CA ASN A 377 -27.48 -20.29 -25.55
C ASN A 377 -26.76 -18.92 -25.45
N VAL A 378 -25.74 -18.70 -26.28
CA VAL A 378 -25.04 -17.45 -26.46
C VAL A 378 -25.53 -16.74 -27.72
N VAL A 379 -25.66 -15.42 -27.69
CA VAL A 379 -26.06 -14.61 -28.87
C VAL A 379 -25.05 -14.80 -29.98
N ASN A 380 -25.54 -15.15 -31.18
CA ASN A 380 -24.73 -15.53 -32.36
C ASN A 380 -23.80 -16.74 -32.15
N GLY A 381 -23.86 -17.41 -30.99
CA GLY A 381 -22.96 -18.50 -30.65
C GLY A 381 -21.50 -18.07 -30.42
N GLU A 382 -21.25 -16.78 -30.16
CA GLU A 382 -19.93 -16.22 -30.18
C GLU A 382 -19.36 -15.97 -28.77
N PHE A 383 -18.22 -16.60 -28.48
CA PHE A 383 -17.43 -16.35 -27.27
C PHE A 383 -16.20 -15.50 -27.60
N LYS A 384 -16.05 -14.37 -26.92
CA LYS A 384 -14.87 -13.51 -27.03
C LYS A 384 -13.87 -13.87 -25.95
N ARG A 385 -12.72 -14.42 -26.33
CA ARG A 385 -11.66 -14.83 -25.42
C ARG A 385 -10.55 -13.81 -25.39
N SER A 386 -10.05 -13.56 -24.20
CA SER A 386 -8.83 -12.78 -23.99
C SER A 386 -7.96 -13.48 -22.94
N SER A 387 -6.66 -13.28 -23.00
CA SER A 387 -5.74 -13.76 -21.97
C SER A 387 -5.24 -12.58 -21.15
N VAL A 388 -4.89 -12.87 -19.92
CA VAL A 388 -4.21 -11.91 -19.03
C VAL A 388 -2.91 -11.46 -19.69
N LYS A 389 -2.59 -10.18 -19.62
CA LYS A 389 -1.36 -9.61 -20.18
C LYS A 389 -0.13 -10.30 -19.57
N ARG A 390 0.95 -10.39 -20.36
CA ARG A 390 2.20 -11.00 -19.88
C ARG A 390 2.77 -10.28 -18.65
N SER A 391 2.60 -8.97 -18.56
CA SER A 391 3.00 -8.15 -17.42
C SER A 391 2.22 -8.44 -16.13
N GLU A 392 1.05 -9.04 -16.24
CA GLU A 392 0.20 -9.42 -15.08
C GLU A 392 0.39 -10.90 -14.69
N LYS A 393 1.26 -11.64 -15.38
CA LYS A 393 1.62 -13.02 -15.03
C LYS A 393 2.81 -13.01 -14.09
N TYR A 394 2.54 -12.72 -12.82
CA TYR A 394 3.56 -12.70 -11.78
C TYR A 394 4.05 -14.11 -11.47
N ASN A 395 5.34 -14.26 -11.17
CA ASN A 395 5.97 -15.50 -10.74
C ASN A 395 6.74 -15.37 -9.42
N ALA A 396 6.75 -14.16 -8.86
CA ALA A 396 7.21 -13.88 -7.51
C ALA A 396 6.34 -12.81 -6.87
N VAL A 397 6.11 -12.90 -5.56
CA VAL A 397 5.34 -11.94 -4.77
C VAL A 397 6.06 -11.66 -3.47
N VAL A 398 6.26 -10.39 -3.15
CA VAL A 398 6.72 -9.96 -1.84
C VAL A 398 5.51 -9.50 -1.04
N VAL A 399 5.17 -10.24 0.00
CA VAL A 399 4.02 -9.96 0.86
C VAL A 399 4.48 -9.23 2.10
N SER A 400 3.98 -8.02 2.32
CA SER A 400 4.22 -7.26 3.56
C SER A 400 3.14 -7.62 4.58
N TRP A 401 3.55 -8.01 5.80
CA TRP A 401 2.65 -8.37 6.89
C TRP A 401 3.23 -7.90 8.23
N THR A 402 2.43 -7.91 9.30
CA THR A 402 2.84 -7.46 10.63
C THR A 402 3.19 -8.66 11.50
N ASP A 403 4.42 -8.71 12.00
CA ASP A 403 4.90 -9.82 12.82
C ASP A 403 4.77 -9.51 14.32
N PRO A 404 3.87 -10.23 15.05
CA PRO A 404 3.71 -10.05 16.49
C PRO A 404 4.98 -10.37 17.29
N ASP A 405 5.77 -11.36 16.84
CA ASP A 405 6.99 -11.80 17.54
C ASP A 405 8.14 -10.81 17.34
N ASN A 406 8.11 -10.04 16.26
CA ASN A 406 9.05 -8.95 15.98
C ASN A 406 8.52 -7.57 16.45
N GLY A 407 7.83 -7.53 17.57
CA GLY A 407 7.34 -6.28 18.14
C GLY A 407 6.23 -5.59 17.35
N TRP A 408 5.48 -6.32 16.53
CA TRP A 408 4.43 -5.81 15.64
C TRP A 408 4.97 -4.89 14.54
N GLU A 409 6.22 -5.09 14.15
CA GLU A 409 6.80 -4.39 13.00
C GLU A 409 6.39 -5.06 11.68
N GLN A 410 6.38 -4.28 10.61
CA GLN A 410 6.07 -4.80 9.29
C GLN A 410 7.29 -5.56 8.74
N VAL A 411 7.07 -6.80 8.35
CA VAL A 411 8.07 -7.68 7.73
C VAL A 411 7.59 -8.14 6.36
N LYS A 412 8.50 -8.73 5.58
CA LYS A 412 8.21 -9.18 4.22
C LYS A 412 8.37 -10.69 4.12
N GLU A 413 7.40 -11.34 3.50
CA GLU A 413 7.45 -12.75 3.10
C GLU A 413 7.60 -12.85 1.58
N TYR A 414 8.59 -13.58 1.12
CA TYR A 414 8.82 -13.81 -0.30
C TYR A 414 8.23 -15.15 -0.72
N VAL A 415 7.39 -15.11 -1.75
CA VAL A 415 6.74 -16.31 -2.32
C VAL A 415 7.03 -16.36 -3.81
N SER A 416 7.58 -17.48 -4.31
CA SER A 416 7.92 -17.65 -5.72
C SER A 416 7.37 -18.94 -6.32
N ASP A 417 7.23 -18.97 -7.65
CA ASP A 417 7.03 -20.18 -8.45
C ASP A 417 8.27 -20.41 -9.32
N ASP A 418 9.13 -21.29 -8.83
CA ASP A 418 10.43 -21.56 -9.45
C ASP A 418 10.31 -22.16 -10.85
N GLU A 419 9.26 -22.94 -11.12
CA GLU A 419 9.03 -23.48 -12.45
C GLU A 419 8.66 -22.37 -13.45
N MET A 420 7.85 -21.41 -13.03
CA MET A 420 7.50 -20.28 -13.86
C MET A 420 8.71 -19.35 -14.09
N ILE A 421 9.55 -19.16 -13.07
CA ILE A 421 10.78 -18.38 -13.19
C ILE A 421 11.75 -19.06 -14.16
N ALA A 422 11.92 -20.38 -14.07
CA ALA A 422 12.80 -21.15 -14.97
C ALA A 422 12.31 -21.16 -16.43
N LYS A 423 11.00 -21.09 -16.66
CA LYS A 423 10.36 -21.09 -18.00
C LYS A 423 10.24 -19.69 -18.63
N GLY A 424 10.38 -18.64 -17.86
CA GLY A 424 10.14 -17.27 -18.31
C GLY A 424 11.06 -16.24 -17.67
N ASN A 425 10.78 -14.96 -17.91
CA ASN A 425 11.46 -13.87 -17.22
C ASN A 425 10.87 -13.70 -15.82
N TYR A 426 11.73 -13.30 -14.88
CA TYR A 426 11.30 -12.91 -13.53
C TYR A 426 10.32 -11.73 -13.60
N ASN A 427 9.18 -11.89 -12.95
CA ASN A 427 8.14 -10.86 -12.88
C ASN A 427 7.57 -10.83 -11.46
N GLU A 428 8.07 -9.90 -10.66
CA GLU A 428 7.72 -9.73 -9.25
C GLU A 428 6.59 -8.70 -9.10
N THR A 429 5.77 -8.90 -8.08
CA THR A 429 4.84 -7.89 -7.58
C THR A 429 4.91 -7.82 -6.06
N THR A 430 4.40 -6.73 -5.51
CA THR A 430 4.26 -6.56 -4.06
C THR A 430 2.81 -6.68 -3.66
N LEU A 431 2.55 -7.28 -2.51
CA LEU A 431 1.23 -7.41 -1.91
C LEU A 431 1.28 -6.94 -0.46
N GLU A 432 0.45 -5.98 -0.10
CA GLU A 432 0.23 -5.61 1.29
C GLU A 432 -0.88 -6.50 1.86
N ALA A 433 -0.53 -7.39 2.79
CA ALA A 433 -1.51 -8.21 3.51
C ALA A 433 -2.07 -7.41 4.70
N PHE A 434 -3.06 -6.55 4.41
CA PHE A 434 -3.64 -5.64 5.38
C PHE A 434 -4.16 -6.36 6.63
N GLY A 435 -3.62 -6.02 7.80
CA GLY A 435 -4.01 -6.64 9.08
C GLY A 435 -3.67 -8.13 9.22
N CYS A 436 -2.82 -8.66 8.37
CA CYS A 436 -2.29 -10.00 8.50
C CYS A 436 -1.21 -10.04 9.59
N THR A 437 -1.37 -10.95 10.57
CA THR A 437 -0.43 -11.13 11.68
C THR A 437 0.08 -12.57 11.78
N SER A 438 -0.05 -13.35 10.72
CA SER A 438 0.46 -14.71 10.63
C SER A 438 1.31 -14.85 9.36
N ARG A 439 2.50 -15.44 9.49
CA ARG A 439 3.37 -15.77 8.37
C ARG A 439 2.71 -16.76 7.41
N GLY A 440 2.02 -17.78 7.96
CA GLY A 440 1.29 -18.77 7.16
C GLY A 440 0.21 -18.12 6.30
N GLN A 441 -0.58 -17.19 6.89
CA GLN A 441 -1.58 -16.43 6.16
C GLN A 441 -0.96 -15.52 5.09
N ALA A 442 0.16 -14.85 5.39
CA ALA A 442 0.88 -14.00 4.43
C ALA A 442 1.40 -14.83 3.25
N TRP A 443 2.01 -15.98 3.50
CA TRP A 443 2.47 -16.89 2.46
C TRP A 443 1.30 -17.38 1.58
N ARG A 444 0.18 -17.80 2.19
CA ARG A 444 -1.02 -18.22 1.45
C ARG A 444 -1.60 -17.10 0.59
N ALA A 445 -1.52 -15.84 1.04
CA ALA A 445 -1.95 -14.68 0.24
C ALA A 445 -1.08 -14.50 -1.01
N GLY A 446 0.24 -14.56 -0.88
CA GLY A 446 1.18 -14.51 -1.99
C GLY A 446 1.01 -15.70 -2.95
N LYS A 447 0.92 -16.91 -2.40
CA LYS A 447 0.72 -18.14 -3.18
C LYS A 447 -0.59 -18.13 -3.95
N TRP A 448 -1.67 -17.59 -3.37
CA TRP A 448 -2.95 -17.42 -4.06
C TRP A 448 -2.82 -16.56 -5.32
N LEU A 449 -2.09 -15.47 -5.24
CA LEU A 449 -1.87 -14.58 -6.39
C LEU A 449 -1.07 -15.29 -7.49
N LEU A 450 -0.02 -16.04 -7.12
CA LEU A 450 0.77 -16.81 -8.08
C LEU A 450 -0.06 -17.93 -8.74
N GLU A 451 -0.81 -18.72 -7.98
CA GLU A 451 -1.65 -19.78 -8.51
C GLU A 451 -2.77 -19.23 -9.39
N THR A 452 -3.33 -18.06 -9.05
CA THR A 452 -4.29 -17.35 -9.91
C THR A 452 -3.65 -16.95 -11.25
N ALA A 453 -2.47 -16.33 -11.22
CA ALA A 453 -1.75 -15.93 -12.44
C ALA A 453 -1.34 -17.15 -13.31
N LYS A 454 -1.03 -18.28 -12.68
CA LYS A 454 -0.65 -19.54 -13.35
C LYS A 454 -1.83 -20.27 -13.98
N ARG A 455 -2.95 -20.40 -13.26
CA ARG A 455 -4.06 -21.28 -13.60
C ARG A 455 -5.25 -20.57 -14.25
N GLU A 456 -5.52 -19.34 -13.86
CA GLU A 456 -6.72 -18.61 -14.24
C GLU A 456 -6.42 -17.47 -15.24
N SER A 457 -5.61 -17.78 -16.26
CA SER A 457 -5.11 -16.79 -17.22
C SER A 457 -6.07 -16.42 -18.34
N SER A 458 -7.21 -17.12 -18.48
CA SER A 458 -8.19 -16.91 -19.55
C SER A 458 -9.39 -16.10 -19.05
N ARG A 459 -9.73 -15.06 -19.79
CA ARG A 459 -10.97 -14.28 -19.61
C ARG A 459 -11.91 -14.56 -20.77
N LEU A 460 -13.20 -14.56 -20.49
CA LEU A 460 -14.26 -14.84 -21.43
C LEU A 460 -15.31 -13.74 -21.36
N SER A 461 -15.80 -13.31 -22.51
CA SER A 461 -16.94 -12.41 -22.63
C SER A 461 -17.90 -12.93 -23.68
N PHE A 462 -19.20 -12.90 -23.39
CA PHE A 462 -20.26 -13.37 -24.27
C PHE A 462 -21.57 -12.65 -23.96
N GLN A 463 -22.51 -12.75 -24.88
CA GLN A 463 -23.82 -12.17 -24.71
C GLN A 463 -24.90 -13.27 -24.62
N MET A 464 -25.84 -13.10 -23.73
CA MET A 464 -26.96 -14.00 -23.55
C MET A 464 -28.29 -13.23 -23.52
N ALA A 465 -29.37 -13.94 -23.82
CA ALA A 465 -30.73 -13.45 -23.62
C ALA A 465 -31.04 -13.38 -22.09
N ARG A 466 -32.35 -13.33 -21.77
CA ARG A 466 -32.81 -13.16 -20.37
C ARG A 466 -32.38 -14.25 -19.39
N ASP A 467 -31.89 -15.39 -19.87
CA ASP A 467 -31.34 -16.44 -19.01
C ASP A 467 -30.17 -15.92 -18.15
N ALA A 468 -29.44 -14.87 -18.59
CA ALA A 468 -28.38 -14.26 -17.84
C ALA A 468 -28.83 -13.47 -16.59
N ILE A 469 -30.11 -13.16 -16.43
CA ILE A 469 -30.68 -12.48 -15.26
C ILE A 469 -30.47 -13.29 -13.97
N HIS A 470 -30.40 -14.62 -14.08
CA HIS A 470 -30.19 -15.50 -12.93
C HIS A 470 -28.73 -15.53 -12.44
N PHE A 471 -27.82 -14.95 -13.21
CA PHE A 471 -26.40 -14.94 -12.86
C PHE A 471 -26.05 -13.73 -12.00
N THR A 472 -25.33 -14.01 -10.95
CA THR A 472 -24.76 -12.97 -10.09
C THR A 472 -23.22 -13.01 -10.19
N PRO A 473 -22.54 -11.86 -10.04
CA PRO A 473 -21.09 -11.87 -9.92
C PRO A 473 -20.64 -12.81 -8.79
N GLY A 474 -19.69 -13.70 -9.08
CA GLY A 474 -19.23 -14.75 -8.17
C GLY A 474 -19.67 -16.15 -8.53
N ASP A 475 -20.78 -16.30 -9.25
CA ASP A 475 -21.27 -17.62 -9.67
C ASP A 475 -20.28 -18.32 -10.60
N ILE A 476 -20.19 -19.65 -10.45
CA ILE A 476 -19.40 -20.51 -11.33
C ILE A 476 -20.32 -21.07 -12.42
N VAL A 477 -19.84 -21.01 -13.65
CA VAL A 477 -20.50 -21.60 -14.81
C VAL A 477 -19.57 -22.53 -15.55
N GLU A 478 -20.13 -23.58 -16.11
CA GLU A 478 -19.46 -24.46 -17.06
C GLU A 478 -19.56 -23.86 -18.46
N VAL A 479 -18.48 -23.78 -19.20
CA VAL A 479 -18.48 -23.27 -20.57
C VAL A 479 -17.99 -24.33 -21.52
N MET A 480 -18.84 -24.68 -22.48
CA MET A 480 -18.52 -25.53 -23.60
C MET A 480 -18.55 -24.69 -24.88
N ASP A 481 -17.36 -24.31 -25.33
CA ASP A 481 -17.17 -23.55 -26.57
C ASP A 481 -16.68 -24.50 -27.66
N ASN A 482 -17.54 -24.80 -28.65
CA ASN A 482 -17.25 -25.73 -29.73
C ASN A 482 -16.05 -25.28 -30.59
N ASP A 483 -15.87 -23.96 -30.79
CA ASP A 483 -14.79 -23.41 -31.60
C ASP A 483 -13.44 -23.58 -30.88
N TYR A 484 -13.42 -23.39 -29.57
CA TYR A 484 -12.22 -23.62 -28.77
C TYR A 484 -11.91 -25.11 -28.58
N ALA A 485 -12.92 -25.93 -28.43
CA ALA A 485 -12.78 -27.39 -28.32
C ALA A 485 -12.30 -28.03 -29.62
N GLY A 486 -12.48 -27.36 -30.74
CA GLY A 486 -12.20 -27.90 -32.08
C GLY A 486 -13.15 -29.05 -32.47
N THR A 487 -14.23 -29.22 -31.70
CA THR A 487 -15.19 -30.28 -31.89
C THR A 487 -16.55 -29.86 -31.36
N ARG A 488 -17.64 -30.37 -31.95
CA ARG A 488 -19.00 -29.98 -31.58
C ARG A 488 -19.57 -30.92 -30.54
N LEU A 489 -19.56 -30.51 -29.29
CA LEU A 489 -20.05 -31.25 -28.15
C LEU A 489 -21.16 -30.51 -27.39
N GLY A 490 -21.61 -29.36 -27.86
CA GLY A 490 -22.71 -28.61 -27.30
C GLY A 490 -23.68 -28.15 -28.38
N GLY A 491 -24.98 -28.05 -28.08
CA GLY A 491 -26.01 -27.66 -29.02
C GLY A 491 -27.43 -27.78 -28.45
N ARG A 492 -28.41 -28.14 -29.32
CA ARG A 492 -29.83 -28.30 -28.93
C ARG A 492 -30.35 -29.69 -29.22
N ILE A 493 -31.23 -30.14 -28.34
CA ILE A 493 -31.96 -31.39 -28.51
C ILE A 493 -33.05 -31.19 -29.57
N MET A 494 -33.06 -32.05 -30.57
CA MET A 494 -34.04 -32.00 -31.65
C MET A 494 -35.26 -32.87 -31.34
N SER A 495 -35.07 -34.07 -30.81
CA SER A 495 -36.13 -34.96 -30.37
C SER A 495 -35.61 -35.98 -29.34
N TYR A 496 -36.53 -36.68 -28.69
CA TYR A 496 -36.15 -37.66 -27.67
C TYR A 496 -37.16 -38.82 -27.62
N SER A 497 -36.69 -39.97 -27.22
CA SER A 497 -37.52 -41.13 -26.96
C SER A 497 -36.87 -42.02 -25.88
N GLY A 498 -37.41 -42.00 -24.65
CA GLY A 498 -36.85 -42.71 -23.52
C GLY A 498 -35.41 -42.26 -23.23
N ARG A 499 -34.45 -43.19 -23.37
CA ARG A 499 -33.02 -42.91 -23.16
C ARG A 499 -32.29 -42.35 -24.39
N SER A 500 -32.94 -42.36 -25.57
CA SER A 500 -32.36 -41.89 -26.83
C SER A 500 -32.68 -40.42 -27.05
N ILE A 501 -31.65 -39.61 -27.18
CA ILE A 501 -31.72 -38.17 -27.39
C ILE A 501 -31.10 -37.85 -28.75
N VAL A 502 -31.90 -37.29 -29.66
CA VAL A 502 -31.41 -36.80 -30.97
C VAL A 502 -31.04 -35.32 -30.83
N VAL A 503 -29.82 -35.03 -31.18
CA VAL A 503 -29.27 -33.66 -31.10
C VAL A 503 -29.08 -33.07 -32.48
N ASP A 504 -28.92 -31.72 -32.53
CA ASP A 504 -28.71 -30.99 -33.78
C ASP A 504 -27.39 -31.40 -34.47
N ALA A 505 -26.33 -31.61 -33.73
CA ALA A 505 -25.08 -32.21 -34.16
C ALA A 505 -24.19 -32.61 -32.98
N VAL A 506 -23.40 -33.66 -33.14
CA VAL A 506 -22.38 -34.08 -32.19
C VAL A 506 -21.25 -34.77 -32.95
N ASP A 507 -20.01 -34.52 -32.54
CA ASP A 507 -18.87 -35.28 -33.05
C ASP A 507 -18.77 -36.62 -32.27
N SER A 508 -19.31 -37.67 -32.86
CA SER A 508 -19.31 -38.98 -32.23
C SER A 508 -17.91 -39.60 -32.09
N SER A 509 -16.91 -39.09 -32.83
CA SER A 509 -15.54 -39.64 -32.80
C SER A 509 -14.79 -39.36 -31.50
N VAL A 510 -15.20 -38.30 -30.78
CA VAL A 510 -14.56 -37.88 -29.52
C VAL A 510 -15.34 -38.34 -28.28
N VAL A 511 -16.53 -38.83 -28.43
CA VAL A 511 -17.37 -39.37 -27.34
C VAL A 511 -16.93 -40.79 -27.01
N THR A 512 -16.30 -40.97 -25.87
CA THR A 512 -15.78 -42.27 -25.40
C THR A 512 -16.57 -42.77 -24.20
N ASP A 513 -16.32 -44.04 -23.80
CA ASP A 513 -16.89 -44.59 -22.55
C ASP A 513 -16.53 -43.70 -21.34
N GLY A 514 -17.49 -43.49 -20.47
CA GLY A 514 -17.34 -42.56 -19.33
C GLY A 514 -17.69 -41.09 -19.66
N SER A 515 -18.03 -40.75 -20.92
CA SER A 515 -18.53 -39.42 -21.27
C SER A 515 -19.90 -39.14 -20.64
N THR A 516 -20.17 -37.88 -20.31
CA THR A 516 -21.44 -37.47 -19.72
C THR A 516 -22.12 -36.38 -20.55
N MET A 517 -23.46 -36.39 -20.58
CA MET A 517 -24.28 -35.38 -21.22
C MET A 517 -25.03 -34.58 -20.17
N SER A 518 -24.78 -33.27 -20.12
CA SER A 518 -25.51 -32.33 -19.29
C SER A 518 -26.71 -31.80 -20.07
N ILE A 519 -27.89 -31.91 -19.52
CA ILE A 519 -29.17 -31.46 -20.13
C ILE A 519 -29.80 -30.46 -19.21
N MET A 520 -30.21 -29.30 -19.75
CA MET A 520 -30.93 -28.27 -19.01
C MET A 520 -32.29 -28.78 -18.56
N GLY A 521 -32.54 -28.77 -17.25
CA GLY A 521 -33.79 -29.21 -16.63
C GLY A 521 -34.89 -28.11 -16.71
N ARG A 522 -36.06 -28.41 -16.18
CA ARG A 522 -37.22 -27.53 -16.16
C ARG A 522 -37.00 -26.30 -15.29
N ASP A 523 -36.17 -26.40 -14.28
CA ASP A 523 -35.78 -25.36 -13.33
C ASP A 523 -34.59 -24.50 -13.81
N GLY A 524 -34.12 -24.72 -15.04
CA GLY A 524 -32.98 -24.04 -15.63
C GLY A 524 -31.61 -24.60 -15.20
N LYS A 525 -31.57 -25.58 -14.31
CA LYS A 525 -30.34 -26.25 -13.89
C LYS A 525 -29.99 -27.42 -14.82
N PHE A 526 -28.69 -27.63 -14.97
CA PHE A 526 -28.19 -28.77 -15.76
C PHE A 526 -28.08 -30.05 -14.91
N VAL A 527 -28.60 -31.14 -15.44
CA VAL A 527 -28.49 -32.47 -14.85
C VAL A 527 -27.57 -33.32 -15.73
N ARG A 528 -26.61 -33.98 -15.13
CA ARG A 528 -25.64 -34.84 -15.83
C ARG A 528 -26.15 -36.27 -15.92
N TYR A 529 -26.07 -36.85 -17.13
CA TYR A 529 -26.40 -38.25 -17.44
C TYR A 529 -25.20 -38.91 -18.09
N GLU A 530 -24.89 -40.15 -17.69
CA GLU A 530 -23.85 -40.93 -18.34
C GLU A 530 -24.32 -41.39 -19.73
N ILE A 531 -23.42 -41.34 -20.70
CA ILE A 531 -23.67 -41.79 -22.08
C ILE A 531 -23.39 -43.28 -22.17
N ASP A 532 -24.33 -44.01 -22.77
CA ASP A 532 -24.20 -45.45 -23.08
C ASP A 532 -23.61 -45.64 -24.48
N GLY A 533 -23.91 -44.76 -25.43
CA GLY A 533 -23.37 -44.75 -26.77
C GLY A 533 -23.87 -43.62 -27.64
N VAL A 534 -23.18 -43.39 -28.78
CA VAL A 534 -23.55 -42.39 -29.77
C VAL A 534 -23.56 -43.01 -31.17
N ALA A 535 -24.63 -42.78 -31.90
CA ALA A 535 -24.75 -43.18 -33.30
C ALA A 535 -25.23 -42.01 -34.17
N GLY A 536 -24.34 -41.41 -34.94
CA GLY A 536 -24.57 -40.16 -35.65
C GLY A 536 -24.96 -39.06 -34.66
N ASN A 537 -26.14 -38.45 -34.85
CA ASN A 537 -26.68 -37.43 -33.96
C ASN A 537 -27.57 -37.96 -32.84
N SER A 538 -27.63 -39.28 -32.65
CA SER A 538 -28.42 -39.92 -31.57
C SER A 538 -27.50 -40.33 -30.43
N VAL A 539 -27.72 -39.75 -29.26
CA VAL A 539 -27.02 -40.06 -28.01
C VAL A 539 -27.92 -40.93 -27.16
N THR A 540 -27.45 -42.08 -26.76
CA THR A 540 -28.17 -43.00 -25.85
C THR A 540 -27.59 -42.82 -24.44
N LEU A 541 -28.45 -42.52 -23.46
CA LEU A 541 -28.08 -42.38 -22.06
C LEU A 541 -28.21 -43.69 -21.28
N LYS A 542 -27.42 -43.85 -20.21
CA LYS A 542 -27.55 -45.03 -19.32
C LYS A 542 -28.87 -45.02 -18.53
N THR A 543 -29.34 -43.81 -18.18
CA THR A 543 -30.62 -43.61 -17.47
C THR A 543 -31.56 -42.71 -18.27
N THR A 544 -32.88 -42.90 -18.08
CA THR A 544 -33.89 -42.05 -18.71
C THR A 544 -33.88 -40.68 -18.00
N PRO A 545 -33.76 -39.57 -18.74
CA PRO A 545 -33.85 -38.24 -18.13
C PRO A 545 -35.26 -38.00 -17.55
N ASP A 546 -35.31 -37.36 -16.35
CA ASP A 546 -36.56 -37.03 -15.69
C ASP A 546 -37.36 -36.00 -16.48
N TRP A 547 -36.67 -35.11 -17.18
CA TRP A 547 -37.27 -34.11 -18.04
C TRP A 547 -36.38 -33.79 -19.25
N VAL A 548 -36.95 -33.78 -20.42
CA VAL A 548 -36.31 -33.39 -21.68
C VAL A 548 -37.37 -32.77 -22.59
N ARG A 549 -37.00 -31.77 -23.37
CA ARG A 549 -37.86 -31.18 -24.40
C ARG A 549 -37.01 -30.84 -25.63
N ALA A 550 -37.65 -30.88 -26.81
CA ALA A 550 -37.04 -30.40 -28.05
C ALA A 550 -36.71 -28.90 -27.91
N GLY A 551 -35.53 -28.48 -28.36
CA GLY A 551 -35.02 -27.13 -28.22
C GLY A 551 -34.18 -26.92 -26.94
N THR A 552 -34.19 -27.84 -25.98
CA THR A 552 -33.35 -27.75 -24.77
C THR A 552 -31.86 -27.81 -25.12
N VAL A 553 -31.06 -27.04 -24.39
CA VAL A 553 -29.61 -26.99 -24.55
C VAL A 553 -28.96 -28.20 -23.89
N PHE A 554 -27.93 -28.75 -24.53
CA PHE A 554 -27.10 -29.81 -23.97
C PHE A 554 -25.61 -29.48 -24.12
N ALA A 555 -24.79 -30.12 -23.30
CA ALA A 555 -23.34 -30.16 -23.41
C ALA A 555 -22.80 -31.56 -23.09
N ILE A 556 -21.81 -32.03 -23.83
CA ILE A 556 -21.16 -33.34 -23.60
C ILE A 556 -19.74 -33.10 -23.07
N SER A 557 -19.41 -33.75 -21.98
CA SER A 557 -18.05 -33.79 -21.42
C SER A 557 -17.42 -35.13 -21.70
N THR A 558 -16.22 -35.12 -22.25
CA THR A 558 -15.45 -36.33 -22.59
C THR A 558 -14.12 -36.33 -21.86
N ALA A 559 -13.43 -37.45 -21.78
CA ALA A 559 -12.10 -37.53 -21.16
C ALA A 559 -11.04 -36.65 -21.87
N SER A 560 -11.21 -36.44 -23.19
CA SER A 560 -10.28 -35.64 -24.01
C SER A 560 -10.64 -34.16 -24.08
N VAL A 561 -11.92 -33.83 -23.91
CA VAL A 561 -12.41 -32.44 -23.97
C VAL A 561 -13.23 -32.13 -22.71
N ALA A 562 -12.59 -31.55 -21.73
CA ALA A 562 -13.23 -31.18 -20.49
C ALA A 562 -13.96 -29.84 -20.62
N ILE A 563 -15.16 -29.77 -20.08
CA ILE A 563 -15.87 -28.49 -19.86
C ILE A 563 -15.05 -27.64 -18.90
N ARG A 564 -14.89 -26.37 -19.24
CA ARG A 564 -14.10 -25.43 -18.41
C ARG A 564 -15.01 -24.63 -17.48
N LEU A 565 -14.51 -24.41 -16.27
CA LEU A 565 -15.20 -23.60 -15.29
C LEU A 565 -14.76 -22.14 -15.42
N PHE A 566 -15.73 -21.23 -15.33
CA PHE A 566 -15.53 -19.80 -15.32
C PHE A 566 -16.33 -19.17 -14.19
N ARG A 567 -15.72 -18.19 -13.51
CA ARG A 567 -16.38 -17.36 -12.53
C ARG A 567 -16.91 -16.10 -13.20
N ILE A 568 -18.17 -15.79 -13.01
CA ILE A 568 -18.80 -14.57 -13.52
C ILE A 568 -18.28 -13.38 -12.74
N LEU A 569 -17.75 -12.39 -13.45
CA LEU A 569 -17.25 -11.14 -12.89
C LEU A 569 -18.29 -10.02 -12.95
N SER A 570 -19.02 -9.94 -14.09
CA SER A 570 -20.06 -8.93 -14.26
C SER A 570 -21.14 -9.41 -15.21
N VAL A 571 -22.37 -8.95 -14.97
CA VAL A 571 -23.53 -9.09 -15.84
C VAL A 571 -24.08 -7.69 -16.08
N ALA A 572 -24.05 -7.23 -17.31
CA ALA A 572 -24.51 -5.89 -17.70
C ALA A 572 -25.58 -5.98 -18.78
N GLU A 573 -26.64 -5.25 -18.60
CA GLU A 573 -27.67 -5.09 -19.63
C GLU A 573 -27.14 -4.25 -20.80
N THR A 574 -27.40 -4.68 -22.05
CA THR A 574 -26.88 -4.00 -23.24
C THR A 574 -27.97 -3.49 -24.18
N GLU A 575 -29.11 -4.16 -24.32
CA GLU A 575 -30.14 -3.79 -25.29
C GLU A 575 -31.57 -3.95 -24.70
N ASN A 576 -32.16 -2.88 -24.21
CA ASN A 576 -33.56 -2.81 -23.83
C ASN A 576 -34.11 -4.04 -23.06
N ASN A 577 -33.39 -4.50 -22.04
CA ASN A 577 -33.70 -5.69 -21.23
C ASN A 577 -33.79 -7.01 -22.03
N SER A 578 -33.23 -7.10 -23.22
CA SER A 578 -33.27 -8.30 -24.05
C SER A 578 -31.98 -9.08 -24.14
N VAL A 579 -30.85 -8.39 -24.04
CA VAL A 579 -29.49 -8.94 -24.13
C VAL A 579 -28.63 -8.48 -22.96
N TYR A 580 -27.91 -9.40 -22.38
CA TYR A 580 -26.99 -9.16 -21.27
C TYR A 580 -25.57 -9.56 -21.69
N SER A 581 -24.64 -8.69 -21.45
CA SER A 581 -23.20 -8.96 -21.60
C SER A 581 -22.67 -9.56 -20.32
N VAL A 582 -22.07 -10.73 -20.41
CA VAL A 582 -21.45 -11.43 -19.29
C VAL A 582 -19.95 -11.45 -19.47
N SER A 583 -19.19 -11.04 -18.46
CA SER A 583 -17.75 -11.24 -18.41
C SER A 583 -17.41 -12.26 -17.32
N ALA A 584 -16.45 -13.14 -17.61
CA ALA A 584 -16.07 -14.21 -16.71
C ALA A 584 -14.56 -14.47 -16.78
N SER A 585 -13.96 -14.94 -15.69
CA SER A 585 -12.58 -15.42 -15.63
C SER A 585 -12.55 -16.92 -15.40
N GLN A 586 -11.52 -17.56 -15.95
CA GLN A 586 -11.30 -18.99 -15.72
C GLN A 586 -11.23 -19.27 -14.21
N HIS A 587 -11.77 -20.39 -13.79
CA HIS A 587 -11.74 -20.86 -12.41
C HIS A 587 -11.14 -22.27 -12.33
N ASP A 588 -10.18 -22.48 -11.42
CA ASP A 588 -9.60 -23.79 -11.11
C ASP A 588 -9.97 -24.18 -9.66
N PRO A 589 -10.85 -25.16 -9.43
CA PRO A 589 -11.26 -25.57 -8.09
C PRO A 589 -10.11 -26.14 -7.24
N ASN A 590 -9.03 -26.63 -7.86
CA ASN A 590 -7.88 -27.21 -7.16
C ASN A 590 -6.94 -26.14 -6.56
N LYS A 591 -7.09 -24.87 -6.98
CA LYS A 591 -6.25 -23.75 -6.52
C LYS A 591 -6.23 -23.65 -4.99
N GLN A 592 -7.39 -23.76 -4.35
CA GLN A 592 -7.52 -23.62 -2.89
C GLN A 592 -6.72 -24.68 -2.12
N ALA A 593 -6.84 -25.95 -2.47
CA ALA A 593 -6.14 -27.03 -1.78
C ALA A 593 -4.61 -26.85 -1.84
N ILE A 594 -4.09 -26.49 -3.03
CA ILE A 594 -2.67 -26.24 -3.24
C ILE A 594 -2.13 -25.10 -2.37
N VAL A 595 -2.95 -24.07 -2.16
CA VAL A 595 -2.57 -22.91 -1.35
C VAL A 595 -2.68 -23.21 0.13
N ASP A 596 -3.74 -23.92 0.56
CA ASP A 596 -4.02 -24.15 1.97
C ASP A 596 -3.11 -25.23 2.60
N GLU A 597 -2.54 -26.14 1.79
CA GLU A 597 -1.70 -27.26 2.24
C GLU A 597 -0.21 -27.13 1.89
N GLY A 598 0.21 -26.04 1.23
CA GLY A 598 1.54 -25.90 0.63
C GLY A 598 2.58 -25.17 1.47
N ALA A 599 2.23 -24.59 2.61
CA ALA A 599 3.19 -23.87 3.44
C ALA A 599 4.06 -24.81 4.26
N VAL A 600 5.38 -24.65 4.20
CA VAL A 600 6.35 -25.35 5.06
C VAL A 600 7.43 -24.36 5.48
N PHE A 601 7.56 -24.11 6.77
CA PHE A 601 8.56 -23.24 7.35
C PHE A 601 9.43 -23.98 8.34
N ASP A 602 10.69 -23.58 8.44
CA ASP A 602 11.55 -24.04 9.51
C ASP A 602 11.06 -23.51 10.87
N ILE A 603 11.02 -24.38 11.86
CA ILE A 603 10.64 -24.00 13.21
C ILE A 603 11.76 -23.12 13.79
N PRO A 604 11.45 -21.89 14.26
CA PRO A 604 12.45 -21.06 14.93
C PRO A 604 13.01 -21.80 16.13
N SER A 605 14.31 -22.00 16.20
CA SER A 605 14.92 -22.68 17.35
C SER A 605 15.12 -21.68 18.49
N ASP A 606 14.43 -21.90 19.60
CA ASP A 606 14.53 -21.12 20.86
C ASP A 606 15.81 -21.38 21.67
N THR A 607 16.77 -22.13 21.12
CA THR A 607 18.03 -22.39 21.80
C THR A 607 18.95 -21.18 21.75
N LEU A 608 19.97 -21.14 22.62
CA LEU A 608 21.08 -20.15 22.60
C LEU A 608 21.76 -20.01 21.21
N ASN A 609 21.54 -20.97 20.30
CA ASN A 609 21.82 -20.91 18.87
C ASN A 609 20.85 -20.01 18.08
N GLY A 610 19.75 -19.51 18.64
CA GLY A 610 18.85 -18.51 18.05
C GLY A 610 19.53 -17.16 17.72
N TYR A 611 20.77 -16.96 18.16
CA TYR A 611 21.66 -15.89 17.70
C TYR A 611 22.34 -16.22 16.37
N ARG A 612 22.21 -17.42 15.84
CA ARG A 612 22.83 -17.83 14.58
C ARG A 612 22.08 -17.18 13.43
N VAL A 613 22.78 -16.40 12.65
CA VAL A 613 22.25 -15.82 11.42
C VAL A 613 21.94 -16.97 10.45
N PRO A 614 20.71 -17.08 9.88
CA PRO A 614 20.37 -18.15 8.97
C PRO A 614 21.26 -18.10 7.71
N ASN A 615 21.43 -19.24 7.09
CA ASN A 615 22.13 -19.32 5.81
C ASN A 615 21.26 -18.69 4.72
N ILE A 616 21.93 -18.16 3.72
CA ILE A 616 21.29 -17.71 2.49
C ILE A 616 20.98 -18.95 1.65
N GLU A 617 19.70 -19.08 1.29
CA GLU A 617 19.17 -20.15 0.45
C GLU A 617 18.72 -19.57 -0.89
N ASN A 618 18.65 -20.40 -1.92
CA ASN A 618 18.11 -20.05 -3.24
C ASN A 618 18.69 -18.76 -3.85
N LEU A 619 19.98 -18.46 -3.59
CA LEU A 619 20.66 -17.32 -4.21
C LEU A 619 20.70 -17.47 -5.72
N ARG A 620 20.08 -16.51 -6.43
CA ARG A 620 19.94 -16.53 -7.90
C ARG A 620 20.27 -15.19 -8.50
N ILE A 621 20.75 -15.23 -9.75
CA ILE A 621 20.94 -14.04 -10.59
C ILE A 621 19.84 -14.03 -11.64
N ILE A 622 19.13 -12.93 -11.73
CA ILE A 622 18.03 -12.71 -12.66
C ILE A 622 18.42 -11.55 -13.60
N ASN A 623 18.32 -11.77 -14.88
CA ASN A 623 18.48 -10.71 -15.88
C ASN A 623 17.25 -9.81 -15.85
N THR A 624 17.45 -8.52 -15.67
CA THR A 624 16.37 -7.54 -15.62
C THR A 624 16.07 -6.96 -16.99
N ASN A 625 14.83 -6.47 -17.12
CA ASN A 625 14.34 -5.78 -18.30
C ASN A 625 14.47 -4.25 -18.15
N SER A 626 15.55 -3.76 -17.56
CA SER A 626 15.77 -2.34 -17.30
C SER A 626 16.99 -1.81 -18.09
N GLU A 627 16.91 -0.57 -18.55
CA GLU A 627 18.05 0.09 -19.22
C GLU A 627 19.17 0.48 -18.23
N THR A 628 18.88 0.55 -16.96
CA THR A 628 19.80 1.01 -15.92
C THR A 628 20.26 -0.11 -15.01
N ILE A 629 19.44 -1.11 -14.74
CA ILE A 629 19.74 -2.24 -13.86
C ILE A 629 20.43 -3.33 -14.68
N GLN A 630 21.64 -3.68 -14.29
CA GLN A 630 22.44 -4.71 -15.00
C GLN A 630 21.88 -6.10 -14.74
N VAL A 631 21.77 -6.48 -13.48
CA VAL A 631 21.20 -7.74 -13.01
C VAL A 631 20.57 -7.54 -11.64
N THR A 632 19.62 -8.38 -11.30
CA THR A 632 19.08 -8.46 -9.94
C THR A 632 19.48 -9.79 -9.32
N ALA A 633 20.04 -9.75 -8.11
CA ALA A 633 20.20 -10.92 -7.28
C ALA A 633 19.02 -11.07 -6.33
N THR A 634 18.55 -12.29 -6.14
CA THR A 634 17.48 -12.62 -5.18
C THR A 634 17.92 -13.82 -4.34
N TRP A 635 17.47 -13.88 -3.11
CA TRP A 635 17.78 -14.96 -2.16
C TRP A 635 16.66 -15.14 -1.16
N GLU A 636 16.71 -16.23 -0.44
CA GLU A 636 15.82 -16.59 0.63
C GLU A 636 16.61 -16.89 1.90
N THR A 637 15.97 -16.86 3.05
CA THR A 637 16.53 -17.34 4.31
C THR A 637 15.50 -18.13 5.08
N ALA A 638 15.95 -19.09 5.89
CA ALA A 638 15.08 -19.61 6.93
C ALA A 638 14.61 -18.46 7.84
N THR A 639 13.40 -18.59 8.37
CA THR A 639 12.76 -17.55 9.18
C THR A 639 13.59 -17.18 10.39
N THR A 640 13.76 -15.90 10.63
CA THR A 640 14.26 -15.38 11.89
C THR A 640 13.27 -14.39 12.47
N THR A 641 13.13 -14.40 13.79
CA THR A 641 12.34 -13.43 14.55
C THR A 641 13.04 -12.06 14.67
N LYS A 642 14.23 -11.91 14.06
CA LYS A 642 15.06 -10.70 14.16
C LYS A 642 15.33 -10.10 12.79
N LYS A 643 15.40 -8.79 12.74
CA LYS A 643 15.77 -8.03 11.54
C LYS A 643 17.14 -8.46 11.04
N LEU A 644 17.21 -8.82 9.76
CA LEU A 644 18.45 -9.15 9.07
C LEU A 644 18.84 -8.02 8.12
N MET A 645 20.13 -7.75 8.08
CA MET A 645 20.78 -7.03 7.00
C MET A 645 21.56 -8.02 6.15
N PHE A 646 21.58 -7.83 4.86
CA PHE A 646 22.33 -8.68 3.93
C PHE A 646 23.55 -7.92 3.43
N GLU A 647 24.70 -8.54 3.52
CA GLU A 647 25.96 -8.05 2.98
C GLU A 647 26.26 -8.80 1.67
N LEU A 648 26.45 -8.04 0.60
CA LEU A 648 26.76 -8.57 -0.73
C LEU A 648 28.20 -8.24 -1.08
N TYR A 649 28.93 -9.23 -1.57
CA TYR A 649 30.33 -9.13 -1.97
C TYR A 649 30.46 -9.55 -3.43
N VAL A 650 31.02 -8.70 -4.27
CA VAL A 650 31.31 -9.01 -5.67
C VAL A 650 32.79 -9.25 -5.79
N TYR A 651 33.14 -10.48 -6.16
CA TYR A 651 34.54 -10.88 -6.37
C TYR A 651 34.80 -10.98 -7.87
N SER A 652 35.99 -10.54 -8.31
CA SER A 652 36.46 -10.76 -9.66
C SER A 652 36.83 -12.24 -9.88
N ALA A 653 37.09 -12.63 -11.13
CA ALA A 653 37.40 -14.01 -11.49
C ALA A 653 38.70 -14.55 -10.78
N ASP A 654 39.59 -13.66 -10.37
CA ASP A 654 40.79 -13.97 -9.57
C ASP A 654 40.56 -13.93 -8.04
N GLY A 655 39.28 -13.84 -7.61
CA GLY A 655 38.88 -13.91 -6.19
C GLY A 655 39.07 -12.62 -5.40
N LYS A 656 39.41 -11.49 -6.03
CA LYS A 656 39.55 -10.20 -5.33
C LYS A 656 38.21 -9.53 -5.18
N LEU A 657 37.94 -8.91 -4.03
CA LEU A 657 36.77 -8.11 -3.79
C LEU A 657 36.79 -6.84 -4.66
N VAL A 658 35.76 -6.69 -5.50
CA VAL A 658 35.60 -5.55 -6.43
C VAL A 658 34.62 -4.54 -5.84
N ALA A 659 33.52 -5.01 -5.23
CA ALA A 659 32.49 -4.16 -4.66
C ALA A 659 31.81 -4.86 -3.47
N GLN A 660 31.27 -4.04 -2.55
CA GLN A 660 30.48 -4.48 -1.41
C GLN A 660 29.26 -3.60 -1.29
N TYR A 661 28.12 -4.23 -0.99
CA TYR A 661 26.85 -3.57 -0.81
C TYR A 661 26.13 -4.12 0.43
N GLU A 662 25.14 -3.37 0.93
CA GLU A 662 24.27 -3.79 2.03
C GLU A 662 22.81 -3.49 1.66
N THR A 663 21.89 -4.38 2.07
CA THR A 663 20.44 -4.22 1.89
C THR A 663 19.69 -4.94 3.00
N ASP A 664 18.50 -4.48 3.32
CA ASP A 664 17.53 -5.18 4.17
C ASP A 664 16.47 -5.95 3.36
N GLN A 665 16.57 -5.88 2.02
CA GLN A 665 15.68 -6.57 1.09
C GLN A 665 16.24 -7.96 0.75
N PHE A 666 15.38 -8.87 0.33
CA PHE A 666 15.75 -10.19 -0.20
C PHE A 666 16.19 -10.14 -1.67
N ARG A 667 16.50 -8.95 -2.16
CA ARG A 667 16.99 -8.69 -3.52
C ARG A 667 17.96 -7.51 -3.53
N TYR A 668 18.82 -7.49 -4.54
CA TYR A 668 19.68 -6.35 -4.82
C TYR A 668 19.87 -6.16 -6.32
N GLU A 669 19.79 -4.91 -6.76
CA GLU A 669 19.92 -4.52 -8.17
C GLU A 669 21.31 -3.92 -8.39
N PHE A 670 22.05 -4.48 -9.34
CA PHE A 670 23.43 -4.07 -9.61
C PHE A 670 23.49 -3.04 -10.72
N TYR A 671 24.33 -2.03 -10.53
CA TYR A 671 24.58 -0.93 -11.45
C TYR A 671 26.08 -0.69 -11.56
N GLY A 672 26.56 -0.34 -12.77
CA GLY A 672 27.92 0.19 -12.97
C GLY A 672 29.07 -0.81 -12.81
N LEU A 673 28.80 -2.12 -12.79
CA LEU A 673 29.85 -3.13 -12.86
C LEU A 673 30.41 -3.22 -14.28
N ASN A 674 31.72 -3.31 -14.43
CA ASN A 674 32.37 -3.51 -15.74
C ASN A 674 32.02 -4.89 -16.33
N ALA A 675 32.12 -5.02 -17.65
CA ALA A 675 31.94 -6.32 -18.30
C ALA A 675 32.99 -7.32 -17.79
N GLY A 676 32.56 -8.51 -17.39
CA GLY A 676 33.44 -9.55 -16.85
C GLY A 676 32.68 -10.68 -16.16
N SER A 677 33.45 -11.67 -15.73
CA SER A 677 32.91 -12.75 -14.88
C SER A 677 33.23 -12.45 -13.44
N TYR A 678 32.23 -12.52 -12.60
CA TYR A 678 32.31 -12.25 -11.18
C TYR A 678 31.71 -13.41 -10.38
N THR A 679 31.99 -13.46 -9.09
CA THR A 679 31.29 -14.27 -8.12
C THR A 679 30.59 -13.35 -7.14
N LEU A 680 29.27 -13.49 -6.98
CA LEU A 680 28.49 -12.80 -5.98
C LEU A 680 28.40 -13.66 -4.73
N GLY A 681 28.88 -13.15 -3.61
CA GLY A 681 28.67 -13.72 -2.28
C GLY A 681 27.63 -12.92 -1.52
N VAL A 682 26.69 -13.60 -0.88
CA VAL A 682 25.65 -12.97 -0.03
C VAL A 682 25.65 -13.65 1.33
N ARG A 683 25.59 -12.88 2.40
CA ARG A 683 25.39 -13.39 3.76
C ARG A 683 24.49 -12.46 4.57
N GLY A 684 23.76 -13.03 5.52
CA GLY A 684 23.00 -12.27 6.48
C GLY A 684 23.88 -11.73 7.62
N ARG A 685 23.47 -10.60 8.21
CA ARG A 685 24.00 -10.01 9.44
C ARG A 685 22.85 -9.62 10.34
N ASN A 686 22.88 -10.04 11.60
CA ASN A 686 21.85 -9.66 12.57
C ASN A 686 22.18 -8.30 13.24
N GLU A 687 21.25 -7.79 14.04
CA GLU A 687 21.39 -6.53 14.77
C GLU A 687 22.60 -6.50 15.73
N ASN A 688 23.05 -7.65 16.21
CA ASN A 688 24.22 -7.78 17.10
C ASN A 688 25.54 -7.84 16.32
N GLY A 689 25.51 -7.67 14.98
CA GLY A 689 26.71 -7.71 14.13
C GLY A 689 27.24 -9.12 13.82
N MET A 690 26.55 -10.20 14.27
CA MET A 690 26.92 -11.56 13.91
C MET A 690 26.59 -11.81 12.44
N LYS A 691 27.51 -12.47 11.74
CA LYS A 691 27.41 -12.74 10.31
C LYS A 691 27.19 -14.24 10.07
N GLY A 692 26.29 -14.54 9.13
CA GLY A 692 26.03 -15.90 8.65
C GLY A 692 27.12 -16.40 7.68
N ALA A 693 26.97 -17.63 7.23
CA ALA A 693 27.77 -18.17 6.16
C ALA A 693 27.51 -17.44 4.85
N GLU A 694 28.54 -17.24 4.04
CA GLU A 694 28.42 -16.63 2.72
C GLU A 694 28.03 -17.71 1.70
N THR A 695 26.94 -17.44 0.98
CA THR A 695 26.49 -18.26 -0.16
C THR A 695 26.91 -17.56 -1.45
N GLN A 696 27.48 -18.30 -2.39
CA GLN A 696 28.05 -17.72 -3.60
C GLN A 696 27.36 -18.23 -4.86
N VAL A 697 27.26 -17.35 -5.87
CA VAL A 697 26.72 -17.65 -7.21
C VAL A 697 27.55 -16.95 -8.28
N SER A 698 27.69 -17.58 -9.45
CA SER A 698 28.39 -16.97 -10.59
C SER A 698 27.55 -15.81 -11.17
N LEU A 699 28.22 -14.67 -11.39
CA LEU A 699 27.65 -13.45 -11.95
C LEU A 699 28.45 -13.07 -13.21
N ILE A 700 27.82 -13.11 -14.38
CA ILE A 700 28.45 -12.77 -15.65
C ILE A 700 27.84 -11.47 -16.18
N ILE A 701 28.66 -10.47 -16.39
CA ILE A 701 28.33 -9.17 -16.96
C ILE A 701 28.96 -9.08 -18.35
N GLY A 702 28.12 -9.03 -19.40
CA GLY A 702 28.61 -9.06 -20.77
C GLY A 702 28.01 -8.00 -21.68
N ALA A 703 28.82 -7.50 -22.62
CA ALA A 703 28.34 -6.60 -23.66
C ALA A 703 27.31 -7.32 -24.56
N PRO A 704 26.31 -6.63 -25.12
CA PRO A 704 25.31 -7.22 -25.98
C PRO A 704 25.94 -7.65 -27.32
N LYS A 705 25.32 -8.63 -27.99
CA LYS A 705 25.71 -8.99 -29.36
C LYS A 705 25.27 -7.89 -30.33
N PRO A 706 26.03 -7.66 -31.41
CA PRO A 706 25.60 -6.70 -32.43
C PRO A 706 24.30 -7.17 -33.10
N PRO A 707 23.55 -6.26 -33.76
CA PRO A 707 22.42 -6.65 -34.60
C PRO A 707 22.89 -7.64 -35.68
N ASN A 708 22.04 -8.61 -36.00
CA ASN A 708 22.34 -9.54 -37.10
C ASN A 708 22.31 -8.86 -38.48
N SER A 709 21.40 -7.94 -38.60
CA SER A 709 21.26 -7.04 -39.80
C SER A 709 20.47 -5.80 -39.38
N VAL A 710 20.50 -4.78 -40.20
CA VAL A 710 19.65 -3.59 -40.08
C VAL A 710 18.83 -3.48 -41.35
N GLN A 711 17.52 -3.58 -41.25
CA GLN A 711 16.61 -3.38 -42.34
C GLN A 711 16.55 -1.89 -42.69
N TRP A 712 16.81 -1.57 -43.98
CA TRP A 712 16.60 -0.26 -44.54
C TRP A 712 15.21 -0.24 -45.18
N ILE A 713 14.28 0.50 -44.63
CA ILE A 713 12.93 0.70 -45.16
C ILE A 713 12.91 2.07 -45.84
N PRO A 714 12.95 2.12 -47.18
CA PRO A 714 12.97 3.41 -47.88
C PRO A 714 11.59 4.07 -47.81
N GLY A 715 11.58 5.37 -47.54
CA GLY A 715 10.43 6.26 -47.64
C GLY A 715 10.78 7.47 -48.51
N PRO A 716 9.82 8.28 -48.92
CA PRO A 716 10.06 9.48 -49.70
C PRO A 716 10.88 10.49 -48.92
N LEU A 717 12.06 10.86 -49.43
CA LEU A 717 13.06 11.75 -48.78
C LEU A 717 13.52 11.31 -47.40
N GLN A 718 13.22 10.07 -46.97
CA GLN A 718 13.55 9.51 -45.68
C GLN A 718 13.84 8.01 -45.79
N ALA A 719 14.38 7.45 -44.72
CA ALA A 719 14.49 6.01 -44.55
C ALA A 719 14.37 5.63 -43.09
N THR A 720 13.66 4.54 -42.81
CA THR A 720 13.54 3.99 -41.46
C THR A 720 14.44 2.77 -41.31
N LEU A 721 15.24 2.75 -40.30
CA LEU A 721 16.20 1.72 -39.95
C LEU A 721 15.65 0.86 -38.84
N VAL A 722 15.53 -0.42 -39.09
CA VAL A 722 15.01 -1.38 -38.07
C VAL A 722 16.07 -2.47 -37.83
N PRO A 723 16.75 -2.45 -36.68
CA PRO A 723 17.73 -3.48 -36.33
C PRO A 723 17.04 -4.84 -36.07
N VAL A 724 17.64 -5.91 -36.57
CA VAL A 724 17.15 -7.28 -36.42
C VAL A 724 18.16 -8.08 -35.59
N MET A 725 17.72 -8.67 -34.52
CA MET A 725 18.54 -9.52 -33.65
C MET A 725 18.33 -11.00 -33.98
N SER A 726 19.40 -11.78 -33.90
CA SER A 726 19.34 -13.25 -34.09
C SER A 726 18.78 -13.99 -32.83
N VAL A 727 18.72 -13.28 -31.71
CA VAL A 727 18.19 -13.78 -30.43
C VAL A 727 17.19 -12.75 -29.93
N THR A 728 16.17 -13.17 -29.22
CA THR A 728 15.22 -12.23 -28.59
C THR A 728 16.01 -11.22 -27.77
N ALA A 729 15.98 -9.95 -28.16
CA ALA A 729 16.61 -8.87 -27.45
C ALA A 729 15.98 -8.77 -26.05
N THR A 730 16.81 -8.61 -25.03
CA THR A 730 16.33 -8.29 -23.69
C THR A 730 15.69 -6.90 -23.73
N SER A 731 14.71 -6.62 -22.88
CA SER A 731 13.99 -5.33 -22.92
C SER A 731 14.85 -4.13 -22.51
N ASP A 732 16.03 -4.37 -21.93
CA ASP A 732 17.07 -3.36 -21.66
C ASP A 732 17.92 -3.02 -22.90
N THR A 733 17.69 -3.73 -24.02
CA THR A 733 18.45 -3.54 -25.26
C THR A 733 17.89 -2.36 -26.03
N SER A 734 18.73 -1.37 -26.26
CA SER A 734 18.49 -0.26 -27.18
C SER A 734 19.55 -0.27 -28.29
N PHE A 735 19.26 0.41 -29.39
CA PHE A 735 20.19 0.54 -30.49
C PHE A 735 20.68 1.97 -30.60
N GLU A 736 21.95 2.15 -30.87
CA GLU A 736 22.57 3.43 -31.18
C GLU A 736 22.74 3.56 -32.70
N PHE A 737 22.28 4.67 -33.25
CA PHE A 737 22.28 4.96 -34.70
C PHE A 737 23.28 6.08 -34.98
N TRP A 738 24.16 5.84 -35.94
CA TRP A 738 25.26 6.73 -36.35
C TRP A 738 25.23 6.96 -37.85
N TYR A 739 25.13 8.19 -38.30
CA TYR A 739 24.95 8.56 -39.70
C TYR A 739 26.26 9.04 -40.33
N ALA A 740 26.69 8.40 -41.41
CA ALA A 740 27.93 8.71 -42.13
C ALA A 740 27.70 9.51 -43.40
N GLY A 741 26.44 9.78 -43.78
CA GLY A 741 26.15 10.46 -45.05
C GLY A 741 26.29 9.56 -46.26
N GLU A 742 26.84 10.09 -47.34
CA GLU A 742 26.96 9.39 -48.64
C GLU A 742 28.28 8.60 -48.77
N THR A 743 29.18 8.67 -47.78
CA THR A 743 30.49 8.02 -47.83
C THR A 743 30.59 6.90 -46.81
N PRO A 744 30.85 5.63 -47.17
CA PRO A 744 30.99 4.54 -46.23
C PRO A 744 32.25 4.71 -45.37
N ILE A 745 32.15 4.33 -44.13
CA ILE A 745 33.28 4.28 -43.18
C ILE A 745 33.61 2.80 -42.95
N PRO A 746 34.83 2.34 -43.17
CA PRO A 746 35.21 0.96 -42.91
C PRO A 746 34.94 0.61 -41.42
N LEU A 747 34.37 -0.57 -41.14
CA LEU A 747 34.10 -1.06 -39.77
C LEU A 747 35.37 -1.20 -38.92
N SER A 748 36.55 -1.17 -39.53
CA SER A 748 37.85 -1.12 -38.84
C SER A 748 38.22 0.25 -38.30
N ASP A 749 37.54 1.28 -38.76
CA ASP A 749 37.79 2.68 -38.43
C ASP A 749 36.98 3.14 -37.21
N ASP A 750 37.35 4.28 -36.66
CA ASP A 750 36.65 4.89 -35.53
C ASP A 750 35.35 5.56 -36.01
N ILE A 751 34.27 4.80 -36.01
CA ILE A 751 32.94 5.24 -36.44
C ILE A 751 32.40 6.34 -35.54
N GLU A 752 32.71 6.29 -34.25
CA GLU A 752 32.19 7.27 -33.25
C GLU A 752 32.72 8.69 -33.55
N ASN A 753 33.93 8.81 -34.04
CA ASN A 753 34.49 10.11 -34.37
C ASN A 753 34.23 10.56 -35.83
N LYS A 754 33.85 9.62 -36.71
CA LYS A 754 33.67 9.89 -38.16
C LYS A 754 32.21 10.00 -38.58
N ALA A 755 31.27 9.45 -37.82
CA ALA A 755 29.84 9.50 -38.08
C ALA A 755 29.10 10.37 -37.05
N GLN A 756 27.99 10.94 -37.48
CA GLN A 756 27.11 11.73 -36.61
C GLN A 756 26.22 10.81 -35.77
N PHE A 757 26.27 10.93 -34.46
CA PHE A 757 25.32 10.25 -33.58
C PHE A 757 23.91 10.83 -33.78
N LEU A 758 22.96 9.98 -34.18
CA LEU A 758 21.57 10.35 -34.38
C LEU A 758 20.75 10.23 -33.10
N GLY A 759 20.97 9.16 -32.33
CA GLY A 759 20.23 8.90 -31.11
C GLY A 759 20.13 7.42 -30.78
N ARG A 760 19.28 7.10 -29.77
CA ARG A 760 18.99 5.75 -29.29
C ARG A 760 17.52 5.42 -29.47
N GLY A 761 17.21 4.19 -29.81
CA GLY A 761 15.84 3.70 -29.93
C GLY A 761 15.78 2.29 -30.48
N ASN A 762 14.58 1.77 -30.66
CA ASN A 762 14.34 0.46 -31.28
C ASN A 762 14.33 0.52 -32.80
N GLN A 763 14.10 1.68 -33.36
CA GLN A 763 14.16 2.04 -34.79
C GLN A 763 14.51 3.52 -34.91
N TRP A 764 14.99 3.92 -36.09
CA TRP A 764 15.32 5.32 -36.35
C TRP A 764 14.93 5.73 -37.75
N THR A 765 14.30 6.90 -37.91
CA THR A 765 13.97 7.46 -39.21
C THR A 765 14.88 8.64 -39.55
N ILE A 766 15.63 8.55 -40.64
CA ILE A 766 16.48 9.61 -41.13
C ILE A 766 15.67 10.39 -42.20
N GLN A 767 15.63 11.69 -42.06
CA GLN A 767 14.88 12.60 -42.95
C GLN A 767 15.82 13.47 -43.77
N LYS A 768 15.27 14.13 -44.79
CA LYS A 768 15.96 15.06 -45.69
C LYS A 768 17.01 14.36 -46.60
N LEU A 769 16.78 13.11 -46.94
CA LEU A 769 17.60 12.37 -47.88
C LEU A 769 17.28 12.82 -49.33
N LYS A 770 18.29 12.86 -50.18
CA LYS A 770 18.13 13.18 -51.61
C LYS A 770 17.88 11.90 -52.37
N PHE A 771 17.08 11.98 -53.44
CA PHE A 771 16.85 10.85 -54.34
C PHE A 771 18.13 10.43 -55.03
N ASP A 772 18.20 9.15 -55.39
CA ASP A 772 19.31 8.51 -56.10
C ASP A 772 20.68 8.53 -55.40
N HIS A 773 20.74 9.00 -54.16
CA HIS A 773 21.95 8.94 -53.36
C HIS A 773 21.90 7.73 -52.39
N VAL A 774 23.02 7.02 -52.28
CA VAL A 774 23.17 5.96 -51.29
C VAL A 774 23.69 6.54 -49.98
N TYR A 775 23.04 6.21 -48.90
CA TYR A 775 23.40 6.68 -47.55
C TYR A 775 23.84 5.51 -46.68
N TYR A 776 24.77 5.78 -45.76
CA TYR A 776 25.37 4.80 -44.88
C TYR A 776 25.08 5.14 -43.42
N VAL A 777 24.65 4.12 -42.65
CA VAL A 777 24.35 4.22 -41.25
C VAL A 777 24.97 3.03 -40.53
N TYR A 778 25.50 3.31 -39.37
CA TYR A 778 26.12 2.32 -38.50
C TYR A 778 25.27 2.18 -37.26
N VAL A 779 24.90 0.94 -36.93
CA VAL A 779 24.04 0.63 -35.79
C VAL A 779 24.74 -0.37 -34.89
N ARG A 780 24.69 -0.11 -33.61
CA ARG A 780 25.18 -1.05 -32.62
C ARG A 780 24.15 -1.24 -31.51
N THR A 781 24.21 -2.37 -30.86
CA THR A 781 23.40 -2.68 -29.71
C THR A 781 24.03 -2.09 -28.44
N ARG A 782 23.21 -1.56 -27.56
CA ARG A 782 23.59 -1.07 -26.23
C ARG A 782 22.68 -1.64 -25.16
N ASN A 783 23.25 -2.04 -24.05
CA ASN A 783 22.53 -2.38 -22.82
C ASN A 783 23.26 -1.79 -21.59
N ALA A 784 22.82 -2.13 -20.41
CA ALA A 784 23.48 -1.72 -19.16
C ALA A 784 24.93 -2.17 -19.04
N PHE A 785 25.35 -3.21 -19.79
CA PHE A 785 26.69 -3.78 -19.77
C PHE A 785 27.68 -3.13 -20.74
N GLY A 786 27.20 -2.32 -21.65
CA GLY A 786 28.05 -1.67 -22.65
C GLY A 786 27.45 -1.67 -24.05
N VAL A 787 28.33 -1.59 -25.04
CA VAL A 787 27.97 -1.51 -26.47
C VAL A 787 28.60 -2.66 -27.25
N SER A 788 27.92 -3.10 -28.31
CA SER A 788 28.42 -4.07 -29.25
C SER A 788 29.32 -3.43 -30.34
N GLY A 789 29.90 -4.25 -31.21
CA GLY A 789 30.41 -3.77 -32.50
C GLY A 789 29.32 -3.21 -33.39
N PHE A 790 29.72 -2.38 -34.35
CA PHE A 790 28.81 -1.77 -35.33
C PHE A 790 28.42 -2.73 -36.46
N VAL A 791 27.20 -2.53 -36.99
CA VAL A 791 26.72 -3.14 -38.23
C VAL A 791 26.34 -2.03 -39.19
N GLU A 792 26.80 -2.14 -40.44
CA GLU A 792 26.49 -1.17 -41.48
C GLU A 792 25.12 -1.46 -42.08
N ALA A 793 24.38 -0.40 -42.36
CA ALA A 793 23.20 -0.40 -43.20
C ALA A 793 23.33 0.68 -44.25
N SER A 794 22.99 0.37 -45.49
CA SER A 794 23.03 1.32 -46.59
C SER A 794 21.83 1.15 -47.52
N GLY A 795 21.40 2.24 -48.09
CA GLY A 795 20.27 2.23 -49.01
C GLY A 795 19.96 3.61 -49.59
N LYS A 796 18.97 3.65 -50.43
CA LYS A 796 18.44 4.88 -51.05
C LYS A 796 17.03 5.14 -50.51
N PRO A 797 16.58 6.41 -50.44
CA PRO A 797 15.16 6.72 -50.27
C PRO A 797 14.36 6.29 -51.49
N THR A 798 13.06 6.08 -51.34
CA THR A 798 12.19 5.77 -52.48
C THR A 798 11.71 7.05 -53.18
N ASP A 799 11.49 6.95 -54.49
CA ASP A 799 10.81 7.95 -55.31
C ASP A 799 9.28 7.75 -55.35
N ASP A 800 8.77 6.78 -54.68
CA ASP A 800 7.34 6.57 -54.49
C ASP A 800 6.77 7.55 -53.47
N PHE A 801 5.97 8.48 -53.96
CA PHE A 801 5.33 9.55 -53.18
C PHE A 801 3.90 9.22 -52.75
N SER A 802 3.41 8.00 -52.94
CA SER A 802 2.02 7.68 -52.71
C SER A 802 1.60 7.98 -51.22
N ASP A 803 2.50 7.73 -50.27
CA ASP A 803 2.27 8.03 -48.86
C ASP A 803 2.41 9.52 -48.48
N ILE A 804 3.29 10.27 -49.23
CA ILE A 804 3.46 11.72 -49.01
C ILE A 804 2.32 12.51 -49.64
N THR A 805 1.80 12.07 -50.79
CA THR A 805 0.64 12.75 -51.40
C THR A 805 -0.57 12.73 -50.47
N GLY A 806 -0.73 11.67 -49.70
CA GLY A 806 -1.75 11.62 -48.63
C GLY A 806 -1.49 12.64 -47.51
N ALA A 807 -0.26 12.68 -46.98
CA ALA A 807 0.12 13.57 -45.87
C ALA A 807 0.18 15.05 -46.31
N ILE A 808 0.69 15.34 -47.54
CA ILE A 808 0.68 16.70 -48.10
C ILE A 808 -0.76 17.16 -48.41
N LEU A 809 -1.64 16.25 -48.83
CA LEU A 809 -3.04 16.53 -49.06
C LEU A 809 -3.76 16.90 -47.72
N GLU A 810 -3.40 16.22 -46.63
CA GLU A 810 -3.92 16.53 -45.27
C GLU A 810 -3.37 17.88 -44.78
N ASP A 811 -2.09 18.15 -44.97
CA ASP A 811 -1.45 19.42 -44.55
C ASP A 811 -1.92 20.61 -45.43
N MET A 812 -2.13 20.38 -46.70
CA MET A 812 -2.73 21.35 -47.65
C MET A 812 -4.21 21.63 -47.33
N LYS A 813 -4.96 20.64 -46.89
CA LYS A 813 -6.36 20.82 -46.42
C LYS A 813 -6.46 21.73 -45.19
N GLY A 814 -5.42 21.76 -44.36
CA GLY A 814 -5.29 22.64 -43.19
C GLY A 814 -4.79 24.06 -43.51
N SER A 815 -4.23 24.35 -44.68
CA SER A 815 -3.67 25.65 -45.00
C SER A 815 -4.72 26.61 -45.57
N ASP A 816 -4.63 27.90 -45.16
CA ASP A 816 -5.54 28.94 -45.66
C ASP A 816 -5.46 29.11 -47.20
N THR A 817 -4.27 28.93 -47.80
CA THR A 817 -4.07 28.96 -49.24
C THR A 817 -4.79 27.83 -49.97
N PHE A 818 -4.93 26.65 -49.36
CA PHE A 818 -5.67 25.53 -49.92
C PHE A 818 -7.18 25.70 -49.75
N LYS A 819 -7.63 26.29 -48.65
CA LYS A 819 -9.02 26.69 -48.44
C LYS A 819 -9.46 27.71 -49.49
N ASP A 820 -8.64 28.75 -49.74
CA ASP A 820 -8.91 29.75 -50.77
C ASP A 820 -8.94 29.14 -52.17
N LEU A 821 -8.09 28.15 -52.43
CA LEU A 821 -8.05 27.42 -53.73
C LEU A 821 -9.28 26.54 -53.90
N ILE A 822 -9.73 25.86 -52.83
CA ILE A 822 -10.94 25.04 -52.81
C ILE A 822 -12.18 25.92 -52.91
N GLU A 823 -12.25 27.03 -52.18
CA GLU A 823 -13.37 27.97 -52.26
C GLU A 823 -13.48 28.53 -53.69
N SER A 824 -12.35 28.86 -54.38
CA SER A 824 -12.37 29.29 -55.78
C SER A 824 -12.71 28.19 -56.81
N ALA A 825 -12.46 26.92 -56.48
CA ALA A 825 -12.80 25.76 -57.28
C ALA A 825 -14.25 25.25 -57.07
N VAL A 826 -14.83 25.56 -55.94
CA VAL A 826 -16.15 25.11 -55.49
C VAL A 826 -17.30 25.86 -56.16
N ASP A 827 -17.05 27.09 -56.61
CA ASP A 827 -18.02 27.87 -57.42
C ASP A 827 -18.38 27.19 -58.76
N SER A 828 -17.66 26.10 -59.12
CA SER A 828 -17.87 25.35 -60.36
C SER A 828 -18.40 23.91 -60.17
N ASN A 829 -18.52 23.36 -58.98
CA ASN A 829 -19.00 21.98 -58.81
C ASN A 829 -19.62 21.71 -57.41
N ALA A 830 -20.95 21.57 -57.32
CA ALA A 830 -21.74 21.41 -56.15
C ALA A 830 -21.35 20.19 -55.23
N LYS A 831 -20.61 19.21 -55.77
CA LYS A 831 -20.18 18.03 -55.01
C LYS A 831 -18.90 18.28 -54.21
N ILE A 832 -18.05 19.24 -54.62
CA ILE A 832 -16.85 19.69 -53.96
C ILE A 832 -17.20 20.72 -52.86
N ALA A 833 -18.28 21.49 -53.05
CA ALA A 833 -18.79 22.45 -52.05
C ALA A 833 -19.15 21.77 -50.73
N GLY A 834 -19.81 20.62 -50.77
CA GLY A 834 -20.16 19.88 -49.54
C GLY A 834 -18.93 19.40 -48.78
N MET A 835 -17.90 18.95 -49.49
CA MET A 835 -16.65 18.47 -48.82
C MET A 835 -15.83 19.62 -48.22
N ALA A 836 -15.87 20.80 -48.80
CA ALA A 836 -15.20 22.00 -48.28
C ALA A 836 -15.84 22.50 -46.98
N ASP A 837 -17.18 22.47 -46.91
CA ASP A 837 -17.93 22.84 -45.73
C ASP A 837 -17.68 21.86 -44.57
N ASP A 838 -17.62 20.55 -44.83
CA ASP A 838 -17.30 19.52 -43.83
C ASP A 838 -15.89 19.71 -43.25
N ILE A 839 -14.90 20.05 -44.09
CA ILE A 839 -13.51 20.31 -43.65
C ILE A 839 -13.43 21.59 -42.82
N LYS A 840 -14.17 22.62 -43.19
CA LYS A 840 -14.21 23.89 -42.47
C LYS A 840 -14.85 23.69 -41.08
N GLN A 841 -15.95 22.95 -40.99
CA GLN A 841 -16.62 22.63 -39.72
C GLN A 841 -15.69 21.85 -38.79
N ALA A 842 -15.01 20.83 -39.28
CA ALA A 842 -14.08 20.03 -38.45
C ALA A 842 -12.88 20.87 -37.93
N ASN A 843 -12.38 21.81 -38.72
CA ASN A 843 -11.31 22.70 -38.28
C ASN A 843 -11.76 23.74 -37.25
N ASP A 844 -13.00 24.22 -37.35
CA ASP A 844 -13.57 25.21 -36.44
C ASP A 844 -13.87 24.51 -35.07
N GLU A 845 -14.30 23.26 -35.06
CA GLU A 845 -14.50 22.45 -33.86
C GLU A 845 -13.18 22.15 -33.13
N LEU A 846 -12.10 21.82 -33.88
CA LEU A 846 -10.76 21.63 -33.32
C LEU A 846 -10.18 22.91 -32.70
N ALA A 847 -10.44 24.07 -33.35
CA ALA A 847 -10.01 25.36 -32.81
C ALA A 847 -10.75 25.75 -31.53
N GLN A 848 -12.04 25.43 -31.44
CA GLN A 848 -12.82 25.63 -30.23
C GLN A 848 -12.35 24.76 -29.07
N GLN A 849 -12.11 23.49 -29.31
CA GLN A 849 -11.57 22.57 -28.30
C GLN A 849 -10.21 23.01 -27.77
N ALA A 850 -9.32 23.47 -28.65
CA ALA A 850 -8.02 24.01 -28.25
C ALA A 850 -8.15 25.27 -27.36
N GLN A 851 -9.11 26.14 -27.62
CA GLN A 851 -9.39 27.31 -26.80
C GLN A 851 -9.99 26.95 -25.43
N GLU A 852 -10.85 25.96 -25.35
CA GLU A 852 -11.42 25.47 -24.09
C GLU A 852 -10.35 24.84 -23.21
N ILE A 853 -9.45 24.04 -23.79
CA ILE A 853 -8.30 23.44 -23.06
C ILE A 853 -7.37 24.53 -22.51
N ALA A 854 -7.09 25.57 -23.29
CA ALA A 854 -6.25 26.69 -22.83
C ALA A 854 -6.91 27.49 -21.69
N LYS A 855 -8.23 27.68 -21.76
CA LYS A 855 -9.01 28.36 -20.72
C LYS A 855 -9.01 27.53 -19.41
N ASN A 856 -9.25 26.23 -19.50
CA ASN A 856 -9.25 25.34 -18.35
C ASN A 856 -7.87 25.29 -17.65
N ALA A 857 -6.78 25.28 -18.43
CA ALA A 857 -5.41 25.37 -17.91
C ALA A 857 -5.15 26.69 -17.15
N GLN A 858 -5.72 27.80 -17.63
CA GLN A 858 -5.59 29.11 -17.01
C GLN A 858 -6.40 29.24 -15.72
N ASP A 859 -7.58 28.62 -15.66
CA ASP A 859 -8.42 28.63 -14.46
C ASP A 859 -7.85 27.71 -13.35
N ILE A 860 -7.21 26.60 -13.71
CA ILE A 860 -6.46 25.75 -12.77
C ILE A 860 -5.25 26.51 -12.19
N GLY A 861 -4.55 27.29 -13.00
CA GLY A 861 -3.47 28.18 -12.52
C GLY A 861 -3.93 29.21 -11.49
N LYS A 862 -5.13 29.75 -11.63
CA LYS A 862 -5.73 30.69 -10.66
C LYS A 862 -6.09 30.01 -9.33
N VAL A 863 -6.63 28.79 -9.39
CA VAL A 863 -6.92 27.99 -8.21
C VAL A 863 -5.64 27.66 -7.44
N GLN A 864 -4.57 27.31 -8.14
CA GLN A 864 -3.26 27.03 -7.53
C GLN A 864 -2.67 28.26 -6.79
N THR A 865 -2.83 29.47 -7.37
CA THR A 865 -2.41 30.71 -6.73
C THR A 865 -3.21 31.00 -5.46
N SER A 866 -4.52 30.73 -5.48
CA SER A 866 -5.40 30.90 -4.32
C SER A 866 -5.08 29.91 -3.20
N VAL A 867 -4.73 28.66 -3.53
CA VAL A 867 -4.30 27.62 -2.58
C VAL A 867 -2.92 27.96 -1.96
N THR A 868 -1.98 28.51 -2.74
CA THR A 868 -0.68 28.95 -2.23
C THR A 868 -0.84 30.10 -1.24
N ASN A 869 -1.77 31.03 -1.51
CA ASN A 869 -2.09 32.13 -0.60
C ASN A 869 -2.81 31.66 0.68
N LEU A 870 -3.66 30.63 0.58
CA LEU A 870 -4.29 29.98 1.74
C LEU A 870 -3.27 29.22 2.59
N SER A 871 -2.29 28.55 1.96
CA SER A 871 -1.20 27.82 2.63
C SER A 871 -0.29 28.75 3.43
N SER A 872 -0.08 29.99 2.96
CA SER A 872 0.69 31.00 3.72
C SER A 872 -0.05 31.51 4.98
N THR A 873 -1.37 31.36 5.00
CA THR A 873 -2.21 31.79 6.15
C THR A 873 -2.37 30.69 7.21
N VAL A 874 -2.10 29.44 6.84
CA VAL A 874 -2.16 28.25 7.73
C VAL A 874 -0.78 27.88 8.31
N GLY A 875 0.25 28.68 8.00
CA GLY A 875 1.66 28.43 8.35
C GLY A 875 2.01 28.34 9.85
N ASP A 876 1.05 28.58 10.76
CA ASP A 876 1.28 28.53 12.21
C ASP A 876 0.89 27.19 12.89
N VAL A 877 0.48 26.17 12.15
CA VAL A 877 -0.01 24.88 12.73
C VAL A 877 0.86 23.68 12.35
N SER A 878 2.12 23.82 11.93
CA SER A 878 2.77 22.70 11.30
C SER A 878 4.23 22.44 11.64
N SER A 879 4.53 21.85 12.77
CA SER A 879 5.79 21.10 12.93
C SER A 879 5.68 19.64 12.45
N SER A 880 4.47 19.07 12.43
CA SER A 880 4.23 17.71 11.93
C SER A 880 3.92 17.64 10.42
N LEU A 881 3.62 18.78 9.79
CA LEU A 881 3.40 18.88 8.34
C LEU A 881 4.70 19.00 7.54
N SER A 882 5.79 19.45 8.15
CA SER A 882 7.06 19.71 7.44
C SER A 882 7.71 18.42 6.87
N GLU A 883 7.56 17.26 7.51
CA GLU A 883 8.11 16.01 6.97
C GLU A 883 7.28 15.50 5.79
N LEU A 884 5.97 15.68 5.83
CA LEU A 884 5.08 15.35 4.72
C LEU A 884 5.28 16.30 3.54
N GLU A 885 5.44 17.60 3.81
CA GLU A 885 5.79 18.63 2.82
C GLU A 885 7.12 18.31 2.12
N GLN A 886 8.13 17.82 2.84
CA GLN A 886 9.44 17.50 2.26
C GLN A 886 9.36 16.27 1.34
N THR A 887 8.55 15.28 1.68
CA THR A 887 8.34 14.10 0.84
C THR A 887 7.54 14.43 -0.42
N VAL A 888 6.51 15.27 -0.30
CA VAL A 888 5.70 15.77 -1.43
C VAL A 888 6.52 16.70 -2.32
N ALA A 889 7.32 17.61 -1.76
CA ALA A 889 8.19 18.50 -2.53
C ALA A 889 9.27 17.75 -3.31
N THR A 890 9.76 16.62 -2.81
CA THR A 890 10.77 15.79 -3.51
C THR A 890 10.15 15.06 -4.70
N ALA A 891 8.93 14.53 -4.55
CA ALA A 891 8.19 13.91 -5.65
C ALA A 891 7.81 14.92 -6.73
N ASP A 892 7.44 16.13 -6.35
CA ASP A 892 7.05 17.23 -7.23
C ASP A 892 8.24 17.81 -8.03
N THR A 893 9.42 17.88 -7.40
CA THR A 893 10.66 18.29 -8.09
C THR A 893 11.07 17.27 -9.15
N ALA A 894 10.91 15.96 -8.86
CA ALA A 894 11.17 14.92 -9.84
C ALA A 894 10.18 14.94 -11.02
N LEU A 895 8.91 15.28 -10.77
CA LEU A 895 7.90 15.45 -11.81
C LEU A 895 8.14 16.72 -12.65
N GLY A 896 8.50 17.82 -12.01
CA GLY A 896 8.89 19.08 -12.67
C GLY A 896 10.09 18.89 -13.60
N GLN A 897 11.14 18.21 -13.15
CA GLN A 897 12.30 17.88 -13.98
C GLN A 897 11.98 16.98 -15.17
N ARG A 898 11.02 16.05 -15.04
CA ARG A 898 10.55 15.24 -16.17
C ARG A 898 9.78 16.06 -17.20
N ILE A 899 8.99 17.02 -16.76
CA ILE A 899 8.24 17.95 -17.64
C ILE A 899 9.20 18.91 -18.34
N ASP A 900 10.19 19.45 -17.65
CA ASP A 900 11.22 20.31 -18.23
C ASP A 900 12.06 19.56 -19.29
N ASN A 901 12.41 18.31 -19.02
CA ASN A 901 13.11 17.45 -19.99
C ASN A 901 12.28 17.16 -21.23
N ILE A 902 10.95 17.00 -21.11
CA ILE A 902 10.02 16.85 -22.22
C ILE A 902 9.92 18.18 -23.00
N SER A 903 9.89 19.31 -22.32
CA SER A 903 9.85 20.65 -22.93
C SER A 903 11.11 20.95 -23.75
N VAL A 904 12.29 20.64 -23.23
CA VAL A 904 13.59 20.81 -23.92
C VAL A 904 13.71 19.92 -25.15
N SER A 905 13.18 18.70 -25.13
CA SER A 905 13.20 17.79 -26.28
C SER A 905 12.27 18.21 -27.44
N MET A 906 11.39 19.19 -27.20
CA MET A 906 10.41 19.68 -28.16
C MET A 906 10.89 20.87 -29.03
N ASP A 907 12.03 21.47 -28.73
CA ASP A 907 12.54 22.64 -29.46
C ASP A 907 12.97 22.34 -30.91
N GLY A 908 13.05 21.07 -31.29
CA GLY A 908 13.34 20.59 -32.64
C GLY A 908 12.14 20.26 -33.52
N MET A 909 10.89 20.39 -33.01
CA MET A 909 9.68 19.97 -33.74
C MET A 909 9.05 21.06 -34.61
N THR A 910 8.44 20.68 -35.74
CA THR A 910 7.71 21.60 -36.63
C THR A 910 6.45 22.18 -36.01
N GLY A 911 6.06 23.41 -36.39
CA GLY A 911 5.07 24.25 -35.65
C GLY A 911 3.72 23.59 -35.30
N GLY A 912 3.15 22.74 -36.17
CA GLY A 912 1.86 22.09 -35.87
C GLY A 912 1.95 20.99 -34.81
N VAL A 913 3.00 20.19 -34.79
CA VAL A 913 3.30 19.15 -33.79
C VAL A 913 3.68 19.83 -32.47
N LYS A 914 4.38 20.98 -32.55
CA LYS A 914 4.77 21.76 -31.37
C LYS A 914 3.55 22.30 -30.62
N ASN A 915 2.53 22.78 -31.29
CA ASN A 915 1.30 23.28 -30.66
C ASN A 915 0.47 22.16 -30.02
N SER A 916 0.34 20.99 -30.67
CA SER A 916 -0.34 19.83 -30.09
C SER A 916 0.39 19.27 -28.86
N ALA A 917 1.72 19.23 -28.93
CA ALA A 917 2.53 18.75 -27.82
C ALA A 917 2.56 19.78 -26.67
N ILE A 918 2.54 21.08 -26.94
CA ILE A 918 2.38 22.13 -25.91
C ILE A 918 1.02 22.00 -25.21
N ALA A 919 -0.06 21.73 -25.96
CA ALA A 919 -1.38 21.51 -25.41
C ALA A 919 -1.42 20.23 -24.48
N ILE A 920 -0.76 19.15 -24.89
CA ILE A 920 -0.62 17.93 -24.08
C ILE A 920 0.22 18.18 -22.82
N ILE A 921 1.30 18.96 -22.94
CA ILE A 921 2.14 19.30 -21.78
C ILE A 921 1.39 20.23 -20.83
N GLN A 922 0.66 21.20 -21.34
CA GLN A 922 -0.19 22.08 -20.53
C GLN A 922 -1.32 21.30 -19.85
N GLY A 923 -1.94 20.34 -20.53
CA GLY A 923 -2.90 19.42 -19.95
C GLY A 923 -2.29 18.54 -18.83
N ASN A 924 -1.09 18.01 -19.06
CA ASN A 924 -0.36 17.22 -18.06
C ASN A 924 0.11 18.08 -16.87
N LEU A 925 0.53 19.33 -17.10
CA LEU A 925 0.84 20.29 -16.05
C LEU A 925 -0.39 20.64 -15.22
N ALA A 926 -1.54 20.79 -15.86
CA ALA A 926 -2.82 21.00 -15.19
C ALA A 926 -3.22 19.80 -14.33
N GLN A 927 -3.01 18.57 -14.80
CA GLN A 927 -3.23 17.34 -14.02
C GLN A 927 -2.26 17.22 -12.83
N VAL A 928 -1.00 17.58 -13.02
CA VAL A 928 0.00 17.61 -11.94
C VAL A 928 -0.35 18.65 -10.88
N ALA A 929 -0.76 19.85 -11.32
CA ALA A 929 -1.23 20.89 -10.42
C ALA A 929 -2.49 20.47 -9.66
N ALA A 930 -3.46 19.80 -10.34
CA ALA A 930 -4.65 19.24 -9.72
C ALA A 930 -4.31 18.17 -8.67
N ARG A 931 -3.38 17.25 -8.97
CA ARG A 931 -2.89 16.23 -8.03
C ARG A 931 -2.15 16.83 -6.84
N LYS A 932 -1.38 17.91 -7.05
CA LYS A 932 -0.70 18.64 -5.98
C LYS A 932 -1.69 19.32 -5.05
N THR A 933 -2.72 19.93 -5.62
CA THR A 933 -3.85 20.52 -4.87
C THR A 933 -4.62 19.43 -4.11
N LEU A 934 -4.76 18.24 -4.69
CA LEU A 934 -5.35 17.08 -4.03
C LEU A 934 -4.54 16.65 -2.81
N SER A 935 -3.22 16.51 -2.94
CA SER A 935 -2.34 16.12 -1.83
C SER A 935 -2.35 17.14 -0.69
N ALA A 936 -2.44 18.43 -1.03
CA ALA A 936 -2.52 19.51 -0.05
C ALA A 936 -3.92 19.63 0.61
N SER A 937 -5.00 19.24 -0.09
CA SER A 937 -6.39 19.35 0.42
C SER A 937 -6.91 18.05 1.05
N VAL A 938 -6.25 16.90 0.84
CA VAL A 938 -6.56 15.64 1.55
C VAL A 938 -6.43 15.80 3.07
N ALA A 939 -5.56 16.72 3.52
CA ALA A 939 -5.49 17.12 4.92
C ALA A 939 -6.72 17.94 5.40
N GLY A 940 -7.59 18.40 4.51
CA GLY A 940 -8.65 19.37 4.89
C GLY A 940 -10.06 19.22 4.30
N ASN A 941 -10.32 18.53 3.16
CA ASN A 941 -11.68 18.53 2.57
C ASN A 941 -11.97 17.42 1.54
N SER A 942 -12.74 16.42 1.93
CA SER A 942 -13.20 15.34 1.05
C SER A 942 -14.15 15.78 -0.09
N ALA A 943 -14.81 16.94 0.01
CA ALA A 943 -15.72 17.46 -1.02
C ALA A 943 -15.01 18.03 -2.27
N GLN A 944 -13.70 18.30 -2.20
CA GLN A 944 -12.91 18.72 -3.35
C GLN A 944 -12.34 17.54 -4.14
N LEU A 945 -12.18 16.37 -3.51
CA LEU A 945 -11.74 15.14 -4.16
C LEU A 945 -12.74 14.68 -5.24
N ASP A 946 -14.02 14.68 -4.93
CA ASP A 946 -15.09 14.26 -5.87
C ASP A 946 -15.14 15.15 -7.11
N ARG A 947 -14.88 16.45 -6.98
CA ARG A 947 -14.85 17.40 -8.10
C ARG A 947 -13.66 17.22 -9.03
N ILE A 948 -12.54 16.78 -8.49
CA ILE A 948 -11.28 16.61 -9.26
C ILE A 948 -11.27 15.25 -9.95
N ASP A 949 -11.85 14.21 -9.34
CA ASP A 949 -12.10 12.93 -10.01
C ASP A 949 -13.07 13.09 -11.17
N GLU A 950 -14.09 13.94 -11.06
CA GLU A 950 -15.02 14.26 -12.14
C GLU A 950 -14.32 14.97 -13.31
N VAL A 951 -13.37 15.87 -13.06
CA VAL A 951 -12.56 16.54 -14.08
C VAL A 951 -11.60 15.54 -14.77
N ILE A 952 -10.97 14.65 -14.01
CA ILE A 952 -10.06 13.62 -14.57
C ILE A 952 -10.81 12.58 -15.40
N VAL A 953 -12.03 12.24 -15.04
CA VAL A 953 -12.89 11.31 -15.80
C VAL A 953 -13.33 11.94 -17.11
N ASN A 954 -13.74 13.21 -17.10
CA ASN A 954 -14.19 13.94 -18.30
C ASN A 954 -13.05 14.19 -19.30
N GLU A 955 -11.79 14.38 -18.84
CA GLU A 955 -10.62 14.48 -19.73
C GLU A 955 -10.16 13.13 -20.29
N LYS A 956 -10.54 12.01 -19.69
CA LYS A 956 -10.27 10.67 -20.25
C LYS A 956 -11.29 10.24 -21.30
N GLU A 957 -12.48 10.82 -21.30
CA GLU A 957 -13.55 10.54 -22.27
C GLU A 957 -13.51 11.50 -23.48
N ALA A 958 -12.80 12.63 -23.39
CA ALA A 958 -12.52 13.55 -24.50
C ALA A 958 -11.18 13.20 -25.17
#